data_8510206e9e37ffa2f16087458174781c
#
_entry.id   8510206e9e37ffa2f16087458174781c
#
_cell.length_a   1.000
_cell.length_b   1.000
_cell.length_c   1.000
_cell.angle_alpha   90.00
_cell.angle_beta   90.00
_cell.angle_gamma   90.00
#
_symmetry.space_group_name_H-M   'P 1'
#
loop_
_entity.id
_entity.type
_entity.pdbx_description
1 polymer ?
#
loop_
_entity_poly.entity_id
_entity_poly.type
_entity_poly.pdbx_seq_one_letter_code
_entity_poly.pdbx_strand_id
1 'polypeptide(L)'
;MFDKLFEPIQIRGMELRNRVVMSAMGTHESAESEDGKSVTDKLIAYHVARAKGGNGLNTIEVTSVDAASAPFGFLSIAEDKYIPEFKKLNDAVHEAGGKTCIQLWQGGLAVASDQTAQILVPNDLPLSPQYTVPAITNERLLDIIDKFGQAAKRAVEAGFDCLEFHCAHNYLPHSMLSGGINHRSDEWGGSFENRKKFPLECIKSIRANMPEDMPLFMRVDCHDDMLEGGLTVEEVIEFCKDAKEFGVDVLNISRGNILTAATLYEVAPVDIENGFNVEDAARIRKETGMLTMPCGRINTPEFAEKILEDDKADLVVMARAQLADANFCNKAKAGKVNQIRYCIGCNQGCYDSFCASLYNPAIKHITCMRNPGLLEEETLGLKPGSVSKKVVILGGGIAGMEAALDLKETGNTPIIFEKSESLGGQFVLAGAISAKKDFKNAVDKMILDVQESGIEVHLNTVITKEMLEEIKPDALIVAIGSSPFVLPIEGSERAIVAHDVLSEKVEVPGENVVIIGGGLVGFETAEFLAARQKKVTVLEMKEKALQDLGPLRQITAQFAMAQMPITIETSAIVERIEDHAVVASGKEYPYDSVIMAVGSKANDTSMYTDLGIPTYIVGDCKKAGVALDAFKDAYHAVLEINK
;
A
#
# COMPACT_ATOMS: atom_id res chain seq x y z
N MET A 1 14.35 22.96 -6.86
CA MET A 1 13.87 21.65 -7.37
C MET A 1 12.57 21.36 -6.62
N PHE A 2 11.49 21.05 -7.28
CA PHE A 2 10.15 20.87 -6.69
C PHE A 2 9.56 22.14 -6.04
N ASP A 3 9.60 23.26 -6.73
CA ASP A 3 9.24 24.57 -6.18
C ASP A 3 7.73 24.67 -5.90
N LYS A 4 6.89 24.10 -6.78
CA LYS A 4 5.44 24.05 -6.60
C LYS A 4 5.02 23.13 -5.44
N LEU A 5 5.67 21.97 -5.31
CA LEU A 5 5.37 20.99 -4.25
C LEU A 5 5.63 21.57 -2.85
N PHE A 6 6.67 22.39 -2.71
CA PHE A 6 7.08 22.99 -1.43
C PHE A 6 6.64 24.45 -1.26
N GLU A 7 5.80 24.99 -2.16
CA GLU A 7 5.14 26.27 -2.00
C GLU A 7 4.04 26.17 -0.93
N PRO A 8 3.99 27.10 0.06
CA PRO A 8 2.92 27.10 1.05
C PRO A 8 1.56 27.42 0.40
N ILE A 9 0.48 27.03 1.07
CA ILE A 9 -0.89 27.34 0.64
C ILE A 9 -1.75 27.72 1.83
N GLN A 10 -2.54 28.79 1.66
CA GLN A 10 -3.54 29.24 2.63
C GLN A 10 -4.92 28.67 2.30
N ILE A 11 -5.56 28.01 3.26
CA ILE A 11 -6.93 27.48 3.15
C ILE A 11 -7.71 28.00 4.34
N ARG A 12 -8.61 28.97 4.13
CA ARG A 12 -9.25 29.74 5.22
C ARG A 12 -8.20 30.24 6.23
N GLY A 13 -8.38 29.94 7.52
CA GLY A 13 -7.46 30.33 8.60
C GLY A 13 -6.21 29.44 8.72
N MET A 14 -6.11 28.34 7.97
CA MET A 14 -5.01 27.39 8.06
C MET A 14 -3.98 27.61 6.94
N GLU A 15 -2.70 27.76 7.32
CA GLU A 15 -1.57 27.73 6.39
C GLU A 15 -0.90 26.36 6.42
N LEU A 16 -0.72 25.73 5.26
CA LEU A 16 0.11 24.54 5.07
C LEU A 16 1.48 24.94 4.51
N ARG A 17 2.55 24.43 5.10
CA ARG A 17 3.95 24.73 4.72
C ARG A 17 4.36 24.18 3.34
N ASN A 18 3.56 23.30 2.77
CA ASN A 18 3.72 22.75 1.42
C ASN A 18 2.42 22.05 0.97
N ARG A 19 2.42 21.51 -0.24
CA ARG A 19 1.26 20.92 -0.90
C ARG A 19 1.15 19.40 -0.76
N VAL A 20 1.99 18.77 0.08
CA VAL A 20 1.97 17.33 0.30
C VAL A 20 1.04 16.97 1.46
N VAL A 21 0.01 16.19 1.15
CA VAL A 21 -0.97 15.70 2.12
C VAL A 21 -0.79 14.20 2.33
N MET A 22 -0.66 13.77 3.57
CA MET A 22 -0.82 12.38 3.97
C MET A 22 -2.31 12.11 4.20
N SER A 23 -2.92 11.30 3.33
CA SER A 23 -4.33 10.92 3.47
C SER A 23 -4.56 9.97 4.64
N ALA A 24 -5.79 9.92 5.10
CA ALA A 24 -6.28 8.91 6.02
C ALA A 24 -6.01 7.49 5.47
N MET A 25 -5.45 6.63 6.31
CA MET A 25 -5.19 5.22 6.01
C MET A 25 -5.40 4.39 7.26
N GLY A 26 -6.33 3.45 7.21
CA GLY A 26 -6.59 2.53 8.32
C GLY A 26 -5.33 1.73 8.65
N THR A 27 -4.86 1.85 9.88
CA THR A 27 -3.65 1.15 10.36
C THR A 27 -3.98 -0.12 11.13
N HIS A 28 -5.19 -0.22 11.67
CA HIS A 28 -5.63 -1.21 12.65
C HIS A 28 -4.86 -1.14 14.00
N GLU A 29 -4.05 -0.10 14.21
CA GLU A 29 -3.24 0.07 15.44
C GLU A 29 -4.11 0.31 16.68
N SER A 30 -5.28 0.95 16.53
CA SER A 30 -6.23 1.16 17.63
C SER A 30 -6.70 -0.15 18.28
N ALA A 31 -6.59 -1.30 17.61
CA ALA A 31 -6.84 -2.62 18.18
C ALA A 31 -5.94 -2.95 19.39
N GLU A 32 -4.79 -2.30 19.50
CA GLU A 32 -3.88 -2.43 20.65
C GLU A 32 -4.30 -1.57 21.87
N SER A 33 -5.26 -0.65 21.71
CA SER A 33 -5.81 0.11 22.83
C SER A 33 -6.77 -0.73 23.67
N GLU A 34 -7.09 -0.27 24.89
CA GLU A 34 -7.93 -1.01 25.84
C GLU A 34 -9.34 -1.30 25.29
N ASP A 35 -9.93 -0.35 24.57
CA ASP A 35 -11.28 -0.48 23.98
C ASP A 35 -11.27 -0.83 22.49
N GLY A 36 -10.08 -0.97 21.88
CA GLY A 36 -9.91 -1.23 20.45
C GLY A 36 -10.30 -0.06 19.54
N LYS A 37 -10.44 1.18 20.06
CA LYS A 37 -11.00 2.34 19.34
C LYS A 37 -10.30 3.66 19.66
N SER A 38 -9.35 3.65 20.60
CA SER A 38 -8.62 4.81 21.08
C SER A 38 -7.30 5.00 20.35
N VAL A 39 -6.77 6.22 20.38
CA VAL A 39 -5.42 6.55 19.89
C VAL A 39 -4.38 5.89 20.79
N THR A 40 -3.37 5.25 20.20
CA THR A 40 -2.24 4.65 20.90
C THR A 40 -1.00 5.53 20.81
N ASP A 41 -0.01 5.31 21.70
CA ASP A 41 1.27 6.01 21.63
C ASP A 41 2.03 5.70 20.33
N LYS A 42 1.91 4.49 19.80
CA LYS A 42 2.48 4.12 18.48
C LYS A 42 1.85 4.92 17.34
N LEU A 43 0.53 5.11 17.35
CA LEU A 43 -0.14 5.95 16.35
C LEU A 43 0.27 7.42 16.45
N ILE A 44 0.49 7.93 17.67
CA ILE A 44 1.07 9.27 17.88
C ILE A 44 2.47 9.35 17.27
N ALA A 45 3.36 8.42 17.59
CA ALA A 45 4.71 8.37 17.04
C ALA A 45 4.73 8.28 15.50
N TYR A 46 3.83 7.48 14.94
CA TYR A 46 3.62 7.35 13.51
C TYR A 46 3.32 8.71 12.84
N HIS A 47 2.38 9.49 13.36
CA HIS A 47 2.04 10.81 12.81
C HIS A 47 3.14 11.84 13.06
N VAL A 48 3.76 11.83 14.24
CA VAL A 48 4.91 12.69 14.59
C VAL A 48 6.08 12.47 13.64
N ALA A 49 6.39 11.21 13.28
CA ALA A 49 7.46 10.92 12.33
C ALA A 49 7.23 11.59 10.96
N ARG A 50 5.98 11.60 10.45
CA ARG A 50 5.63 12.25 9.16
C ARG A 50 5.64 13.76 9.27
N ALA A 51 5.20 14.32 10.40
CA ALA A 51 5.31 15.75 10.66
C ALA A 51 6.78 16.20 10.67
N LYS A 52 7.65 15.50 11.40
CA LYS A 52 9.11 15.73 11.38
C LYS A 52 9.70 15.52 9.98
N GLY A 53 9.14 14.59 9.22
CA GLY A 53 9.51 14.29 7.83
C GLY A 53 9.14 15.37 6.82
N GLY A 54 8.39 16.39 7.24
CA GLY A 54 8.20 17.61 6.49
C GLY A 54 6.93 17.69 5.63
N ASN A 55 5.94 16.79 5.79
CA ASN A 55 4.66 16.91 5.07
C ASN A 55 3.86 18.16 5.46
N GLY A 56 2.93 18.59 4.61
CA GLY A 56 2.07 19.75 4.87
C GLY A 56 0.94 19.44 5.83
N LEU A 57 0.30 18.28 5.67
CA LEU A 57 -0.88 17.88 6.44
C LEU A 57 -0.84 16.38 6.74
N ASN A 58 -1.17 16.00 7.98
CA ASN A 58 -1.44 14.63 8.39
C ASN A 58 -2.94 14.43 8.55
N THR A 59 -3.56 13.58 7.74
CA THR A 59 -4.94 13.16 7.94
C THR A 59 -4.98 11.88 8.75
N ILE A 60 -5.59 11.95 9.93
CA ILE A 60 -5.80 10.81 10.82
C ILE A 60 -6.81 9.87 10.16
N GLU A 61 -6.59 8.57 10.31
CA GLU A 61 -7.38 7.51 9.67
C GLU A 61 -8.88 7.61 9.94
N VAL A 62 -9.67 6.85 9.20
CA VAL A 62 -11.14 6.79 9.36
C VAL A 62 -11.53 6.70 10.84
N THR A 63 -12.31 7.65 11.29
CA THR A 63 -12.71 7.80 12.69
C THR A 63 -14.23 7.79 12.80
N SER A 64 -14.77 6.78 13.46
CA SER A 64 -16.22 6.58 13.56
C SER A 64 -16.89 7.69 14.34
N VAL A 65 -17.99 8.23 13.76
CA VAL A 65 -18.84 9.25 14.40
C VAL A 65 -19.99 8.64 15.22
N ASP A 66 -20.18 7.34 15.12
CA ASP A 66 -21.31 6.61 15.70
C ASP A 66 -20.84 5.40 16.51
N ALA A 67 -21.06 5.42 17.83
CA ALA A 67 -20.62 4.36 18.73
C ALA A 67 -21.22 2.99 18.40
N ALA A 68 -22.47 2.94 17.91
CA ALA A 68 -23.13 1.69 17.55
C ALA A 68 -22.54 1.05 16.27
N SER A 69 -21.94 1.85 15.41
CA SER A 69 -21.29 1.40 14.15
C SER A 69 -19.77 1.51 14.18
N ALA A 70 -19.15 1.72 15.35
CA ALA A 70 -17.70 1.81 15.50
C ALA A 70 -17.09 0.40 15.62
N PRO A 71 -16.44 -0.16 14.59
CA PRO A 71 -15.88 -1.49 14.66
C PRO A 71 -14.59 -1.53 15.50
N PHE A 72 -14.25 -2.70 16.01
CA PHE A 72 -12.99 -2.93 16.70
C PHE A 72 -11.80 -2.75 15.74
N GLY A 73 -10.73 -2.13 16.21
CA GLY A 73 -9.54 -1.84 15.40
C GLY A 73 -9.62 -0.57 14.56
N PHE A 74 -10.70 0.23 14.75
CA PHE A 74 -10.89 1.53 14.10
C PHE A 74 -11.06 2.62 15.14
N LEU A 75 -10.53 3.81 14.86
CA LEU A 75 -10.68 4.96 15.76
C LEU A 75 -12.15 5.38 15.89
N SER A 76 -12.48 5.97 17.03
CA SER A 76 -13.79 6.56 17.30
C SER A 76 -13.66 7.94 17.92
N ILE A 77 -14.55 8.85 17.53
CA ILE A 77 -14.80 10.16 18.17
C ILE A 77 -16.28 10.31 18.54
N ALA A 78 -16.99 9.19 18.62
CA ALA A 78 -18.43 9.16 18.90
C ALA A 78 -18.79 9.62 20.32
N GLU A 79 -17.83 9.64 21.25
CA GLU A 79 -18.03 9.96 22.67
C GLU A 79 -16.92 10.90 23.18
N ASP A 80 -17.24 11.73 24.19
CA ASP A 80 -16.30 12.73 24.73
C ASP A 80 -15.05 12.12 25.36
N LYS A 81 -15.11 10.85 25.77
CA LYS A 81 -13.96 10.13 26.35
C LYS A 81 -12.75 10.02 25.41
N TYR A 82 -12.94 10.16 24.10
CA TYR A 82 -11.87 10.09 23.10
C TYR A 82 -11.13 11.42 22.87
N ILE A 83 -11.69 12.56 23.35
CA ILE A 83 -11.10 13.89 23.16
C ILE A 83 -9.66 13.96 23.70
N PRO A 84 -9.36 13.47 24.92
CA PRO A 84 -8.01 13.61 25.51
C PRO A 84 -6.91 12.97 24.69
N GLU A 85 -7.12 11.75 24.14
CA GLU A 85 -6.11 11.05 23.36
C GLU A 85 -5.88 11.73 21.99
N PHE A 86 -6.95 12.18 21.32
CA PHE A 86 -6.81 12.99 20.11
C PHE A 86 -6.11 14.30 20.38
N LYS A 87 -6.38 14.95 21.51
CA LYS A 87 -5.65 16.15 21.91
C LYS A 87 -4.17 15.87 22.09
N LYS A 88 -3.80 14.78 22.77
CA LYS A 88 -2.40 14.35 22.94
C LYS A 88 -1.71 14.14 21.58
N LEU A 89 -2.40 13.50 20.61
CA LEU A 89 -1.91 13.32 19.25
C LEU A 89 -1.67 14.68 18.57
N ASN A 90 -2.66 15.56 18.59
CA ASN A 90 -2.58 16.88 17.96
C ASN A 90 -1.45 17.72 18.56
N ASP A 91 -1.35 17.80 19.88
CA ASP A 91 -0.29 18.54 20.58
C ASP A 91 1.09 18.03 20.16
N ALA A 92 1.29 16.69 20.07
CA ALA A 92 2.57 16.10 19.65
C ALA A 92 2.92 16.35 18.17
N VAL A 93 1.92 16.32 17.28
CA VAL A 93 2.12 16.62 15.84
C VAL A 93 2.41 18.11 15.65
N HIS A 94 1.72 19.01 16.37
CA HIS A 94 1.96 20.45 16.34
C HIS A 94 3.35 20.79 16.88
N GLU A 95 3.81 20.16 17.97
CA GLU A 95 5.18 20.31 18.47
C GLU A 95 6.22 19.89 17.42
N ALA A 96 5.91 18.88 16.62
CA ALA A 96 6.74 18.45 15.49
C ALA A 96 6.64 19.37 14.25
N GLY A 97 5.87 20.47 14.34
CA GLY A 97 5.67 21.44 13.25
C GLY A 97 4.71 20.99 12.15
N GLY A 98 3.87 19.99 12.40
CA GLY A 98 2.86 19.48 11.47
C GLY A 98 1.50 20.13 11.67
N LYS A 99 0.56 19.85 10.76
CA LYS A 99 -0.87 20.14 10.83
C LYS A 99 -1.66 18.85 10.81
N THR A 100 -2.86 18.83 11.44
CA THR A 100 -3.69 17.64 11.56
C THR A 100 -5.09 17.84 10.98
N CYS A 101 -5.57 16.81 10.31
CA CYS A 101 -6.94 16.63 9.85
C CYS A 101 -7.49 15.33 10.43
N ILE A 102 -8.79 15.27 10.77
CA ILE A 102 -9.44 14.00 11.12
C ILE A 102 -10.47 13.64 10.07
N GLN A 103 -10.48 12.38 9.64
CA GLN A 103 -11.48 11.90 8.69
C GLN A 103 -12.71 11.34 9.42
N LEU A 104 -13.82 12.10 9.40
CA LEU A 104 -15.10 11.72 9.99
C LEU A 104 -15.80 10.68 9.10
N TRP A 105 -16.13 9.54 9.69
CA TRP A 105 -16.55 8.36 8.96
C TRP A 105 -17.75 7.64 9.58
N GLN A 106 -18.66 7.21 8.71
CA GLN A 106 -19.69 6.23 9.02
C GLN A 106 -19.61 5.10 8.00
N GLY A 107 -19.18 3.93 8.44
CA GLY A 107 -18.69 2.86 7.57
C GLY A 107 -19.76 2.13 6.74
N GLY A 108 -21.04 2.28 7.07
CA GLY A 108 -22.09 1.59 6.32
C GLY A 108 -21.92 0.06 6.34
N LEU A 109 -21.75 -0.53 5.16
CA LEU A 109 -21.52 -1.97 4.99
C LEU A 109 -20.11 -2.39 5.44
N ALA A 110 -19.12 -1.50 5.39
CA ALA A 110 -17.73 -1.84 5.69
C ALA A 110 -17.50 -2.31 7.13
N VAL A 111 -18.41 -1.97 8.07
CA VAL A 111 -18.31 -2.44 9.46
C VAL A 111 -18.72 -3.91 9.66
N ALA A 112 -19.15 -4.59 8.60
CA ALA A 112 -19.57 -6.00 8.66
C ALA A 112 -18.45 -6.99 9.06
N SER A 113 -17.20 -6.55 9.06
CA SER A 113 -16.08 -7.31 9.62
C SER A 113 -16.16 -7.50 11.14
N ASP A 114 -16.87 -6.61 11.82
CA ASP A 114 -17.14 -6.70 13.27
C ASP A 114 -18.62 -7.02 13.52
N GLN A 115 -18.90 -8.20 14.04
CA GLN A 115 -20.27 -8.66 14.33
C GLN A 115 -20.98 -7.84 15.41
N THR A 116 -20.27 -7.04 16.19
CA THR A 116 -20.83 -6.16 17.24
C THR A 116 -21.21 -4.79 16.70
N ALA A 117 -20.69 -4.39 15.54
CA ALA A 117 -20.96 -3.10 14.91
C ALA A 117 -22.27 -3.14 14.10
N GLN A 118 -23.07 -2.07 14.24
CA GLN A 118 -24.32 -1.94 13.49
C GLN A 118 -24.04 -1.56 12.03
N ILE A 119 -24.39 -2.47 11.11
CA ILE A 119 -24.36 -2.23 9.66
C ILE A 119 -25.52 -1.30 9.30
N LEU A 120 -25.23 -0.24 8.52
CA LEU A 120 -26.22 0.71 8.01
C LEU A 120 -26.16 0.74 6.47
N VAL A 121 -27.30 0.49 5.83
CA VAL A 121 -27.42 0.40 4.35
C VAL A 121 -28.69 1.12 3.87
N PRO A 122 -28.70 1.72 2.67
CA PRO A 122 -29.88 2.44 2.15
C PRO A 122 -31.12 1.56 1.98
N ASN A 123 -30.94 0.30 1.57
CA ASN A 123 -32.01 -0.64 1.27
C ASN A 123 -31.79 -1.95 2.02
N ASP A 124 -32.83 -2.78 2.10
CA ASP A 124 -32.69 -4.14 2.62
C ASP A 124 -31.62 -4.90 1.83
N LEU A 125 -30.63 -5.43 2.54
CA LEU A 125 -29.49 -6.13 1.94
C LEU A 125 -29.40 -7.57 2.49
N PRO A 126 -29.74 -8.59 1.69
CA PRO A 126 -29.57 -9.98 2.09
C PRO A 126 -28.08 -10.34 2.07
N LEU A 127 -27.49 -10.59 3.24
CA LEU A 127 -26.11 -11.09 3.38
C LEU A 127 -26.05 -12.62 3.34
N SER A 128 -27.12 -13.29 3.71
CA SER A 128 -27.29 -14.74 3.59
C SER A 128 -28.78 -15.09 3.46
N PRO A 129 -29.11 -16.36 3.11
CA PRO A 129 -30.51 -16.80 3.08
C PRO A 129 -31.29 -16.63 4.40
N GLN A 130 -30.57 -16.50 5.52
CA GLN A 130 -31.13 -16.39 6.87
C GLN A 130 -31.00 -15.01 7.48
N TYR A 131 -30.22 -14.11 6.87
CA TYR A 131 -29.93 -12.81 7.45
C TYR A 131 -29.96 -11.68 6.40
N THR A 132 -30.88 -10.75 6.63
CA THR A 132 -31.01 -9.51 5.84
C THR A 132 -30.74 -8.31 6.75
N VAL A 133 -29.82 -7.44 6.36
CA VAL A 133 -29.64 -6.13 6.99
C VAL A 133 -30.79 -5.24 6.55
N PRO A 134 -31.63 -4.72 7.48
CA PRO A 134 -32.74 -3.86 7.10
C PRO A 134 -32.24 -2.51 6.60
N ALA A 135 -33.02 -1.88 5.73
CA ALA A 135 -32.79 -0.51 5.31
C ALA A 135 -32.75 0.45 6.53
N ILE A 136 -31.85 1.42 6.48
CA ILE A 136 -31.77 2.48 7.51
C ILE A 136 -33.08 3.26 7.58
N THR A 137 -33.59 3.51 8.79
CA THR A 137 -34.81 4.29 8.99
C THR A 137 -34.54 5.80 8.85
N ASN A 138 -35.59 6.59 8.60
CA ASN A 138 -35.45 8.05 8.51
C ASN A 138 -34.99 8.67 9.83
N GLU A 139 -35.47 8.15 10.97
CA GLU A 139 -35.04 8.59 12.31
C GLU A 139 -33.54 8.34 12.51
N ARG A 140 -33.06 7.16 12.04
CA ARG A 140 -31.64 6.82 12.15
C ARG A 140 -30.78 7.67 11.21
N LEU A 141 -31.26 8.04 10.02
CA LEU A 141 -30.56 9.00 9.13
C LEU A 141 -30.39 10.36 9.82
N LEU A 142 -31.46 10.90 10.45
CA LEU A 142 -31.39 12.15 11.18
C LEU A 142 -30.44 12.07 12.39
N ASP A 143 -30.44 10.95 13.11
CA ASP A 143 -29.50 10.69 14.21
C ASP A 143 -28.04 10.68 13.72
N ILE A 144 -27.74 10.06 12.57
CA ILE A 144 -26.39 10.07 11.99
C ILE A 144 -25.97 11.47 11.56
N ILE A 145 -26.87 12.26 10.98
CA ILE A 145 -26.59 13.67 10.65
C ILE A 145 -26.18 14.47 11.89
N ASP A 146 -26.90 14.31 12.99
CA ASP A 146 -26.55 14.95 14.25
C ASP A 146 -25.20 14.47 14.81
N LYS A 147 -24.92 13.16 14.73
CA LYS A 147 -23.65 12.57 15.16
C LYS A 147 -22.44 13.09 14.39
N PHE A 148 -22.55 13.36 13.09
CA PHE A 148 -21.50 14.05 12.35
C PHE A 148 -21.20 15.44 12.92
N GLY A 149 -22.24 16.20 13.28
CA GLY A 149 -22.07 17.50 13.92
C GLY A 149 -21.43 17.41 15.32
N GLN A 150 -21.86 16.43 16.13
CA GLN A 150 -21.27 16.19 17.45
C GLN A 150 -19.80 15.74 17.35
N ALA A 151 -19.48 14.90 16.39
CA ALA A 151 -18.10 14.47 16.12
C ALA A 151 -17.22 15.66 15.68
N ALA A 152 -17.75 16.55 14.82
CA ALA A 152 -17.06 17.77 14.44
C ALA A 152 -16.74 18.66 15.64
N LYS A 153 -17.71 18.85 16.55
CA LYS A 153 -17.50 19.62 17.80
C LYS A 153 -16.36 19.01 18.64
N ARG A 154 -16.37 17.69 18.84
CA ARG A 154 -15.31 17.00 19.60
C ARG A 154 -13.94 17.11 18.93
N ALA A 155 -13.90 17.04 17.60
CA ALA A 155 -12.67 17.22 16.85
C ALA A 155 -12.08 18.64 17.00
N VAL A 156 -12.93 19.67 16.99
CA VAL A 156 -12.53 21.05 17.29
C VAL A 156 -11.97 21.14 18.71
N GLU A 157 -12.65 20.57 19.70
CA GLU A 157 -12.20 20.55 21.10
C GLU A 157 -10.88 19.78 21.28
N ALA A 158 -10.66 18.72 20.50
CA ALA A 158 -9.41 17.97 20.47
C ALA A 158 -8.25 18.72 19.79
N GLY A 159 -8.51 19.87 19.13
CA GLY A 159 -7.48 20.74 18.57
C GLY A 159 -7.04 20.41 17.15
N PHE A 160 -7.86 19.74 16.35
CA PHE A 160 -7.57 19.53 14.92
C PHE A 160 -7.57 20.85 14.14
N ASP A 161 -6.70 20.96 13.13
CA ASP A 161 -6.59 22.15 12.27
C ASP A 161 -7.67 22.18 11.17
N CYS A 162 -8.15 21.03 10.71
CA CYS A 162 -9.24 20.88 9.74
C CYS A 162 -9.94 19.53 9.91
N LEU A 163 -11.10 19.38 9.28
CA LEU A 163 -11.89 18.15 9.25
C LEU A 163 -12.03 17.65 7.81
N GLU A 164 -12.13 16.34 7.62
CA GLU A 164 -12.47 15.74 6.33
C GLU A 164 -13.75 14.89 6.47
N PHE A 165 -14.79 15.22 5.72
CA PHE A 165 -16.00 14.42 5.60
C PHE A 165 -15.79 13.29 4.60
N HIS A 166 -15.97 12.05 5.02
CA HIS A 166 -15.79 10.90 4.13
C HIS A 166 -17.09 10.57 3.38
N CYS A 167 -17.13 10.90 2.08
CA CYS A 167 -18.24 10.64 1.17
C CYS A 167 -17.80 9.86 -0.08
N ALA A 168 -17.03 8.78 0.12
CA ALA A 168 -16.44 7.94 -0.94
C ALA A 168 -16.56 6.45 -0.60
N HIS A 169 -16.17 5.57 -1.52
CA HIS A 169 -15.91 4.13 -1.35
C HIS A 169 -17.13 3.29 -0.90
N ASN A 170 -18.34 3.73 -1.18
CA ASN A 170 -19.60 3.13 -0.73
C ASN A 170 -19.78 3.04 0.80
N TYR A 171 -19.09 3.87 1.59
CA TYR A 171 -19.48 4.10 2.97
C TYR A 171 -20.84 4.80 3.02
N LEU A 172 -21.48 4.90 4.18
CA LEU A 172 -22.88 5.31 4.24
C LEU A 172 -23.19 6.61 3.47
N PRO A 173 -22.41 7.71 3.59
CA PRO A 173 -22.72 8.93 2.85
C PRO A 173 -22.68 8.75 1.33
N HIS A 174 -21.69 8.04 0.81
CA HIS A 174 -21.59 7.70 -0.61
C HIS A 174 -22.71 6.75 -1.03
N SER A 175 -23.01 5.71 -0.24
CA SER A 175 -24.09 4.77 -0.53
C SER A 175 -25.45 5.45 -0.62
N MET A 176 -25.69 6.49 0.17
CA MET A 176 -26.92 7.31 0.08
C MET A 176 -26.93 8.18 -1.17
N LEU A 177 -25.78 8.64 -1.68
CA LEU A 177 -25.64 9.49 -2.87
C LEU A 177 -25.73 8.69 -4.18
N SER A 178 -25.14 7.49 -4.26
CA SER A 178 -25.05 6.68 -5.47
C SER A 178 -26.39 6.08 -5.89
N GLY A 179 -26.78 6.30 -7.14
CA GLY A 179 -27.99 5.72 -7.71
C GLY A 179 -27.88 4.21 -7.93
N GLY A 180 -26.67 3.68 -8.08
CA GLY A 180 -26.43 2.24 -8.18
C GLY A 180 -26.62 1.48 -6.87
N ILE A 181 -26.73 2.20 -5.73
CA ILE A 181 -26.88 1.59 -4.40
C ILE A 181 -28.18 2.04 -3.73
N ASN A 182 -28.48 3.36 -3.75
CA ASN A 182 -29.65 3.91 -3.10
C ASN A 182 -30.89 3.78 -3.99
N HIS A 183 -31.70 2.76 -3.77
CA HIS A 183 -32.96 2.51 -4.48
C HIS A 183 -34.19 2.89 -3.64
N ARG A 184 -34.03 3.74 -2.63
CA ARG A 184 -35.15 4.24 -1.82
C ARG A 184 -36.13 5.03 -2.67
N SER A 185 -37.42 5.02 -2.30
CA SER A 185 -38.49 5.75 -2.97
C SER A 185 -39.03 6.93 -2.14
N ASP A 186 -38.42 7.19 -0.98
CA ASP A 186 -38.77 8.32 -0.11
C ASP A 186 -37.95 9.58 -0.41
N GLU A 187 -38.02 10.56 0.48
CA GLU A 187 -37.30 11.85 0.34
C GLU A 187 -35.77 11.76 0.39
N TRP A 188 -35.20 10.58 0.69
CA TRP A 188 -33.76 10.29 0.77
C TRP A 188 -33.25 9.49 -0.43
N GLY A 189 -34.10 9.17 -1.41
CA GLY A 189 -33.75 8.35 -2.58
C GLY A 189 -34.56 8.66 -3.83
N GLY A 190 -34.41 7.83 -4.86
CA GLY A 190 -35.04 8.03 -6.17
C GLY A 190 -34.29 9.03 -7.03
N SER A 191 -34.71 10.30 -7.05
CA SER A 191 -34.03 11.34 -7.83
C SER A 191 -32.66 11.69 -7.27
N PHE A 192 -31.77 12.21 -8.13
CA PHE A 192 -30.45 12.66 -7.70
C PHE A 192 -30.55 13.76 -6.62
N GLU A 193 -31.50 14.69 -6.76
CA GLU A 193 -31.78 15.72 -5.76
C GLU A 193 -32.09 15.12 -4.38
N ASN A 194 -32.86 14.05 -4.31
CA ASN A 194 -33.16 13.38 -3.04
C ASN A 194 -31.92 12.64 -2.50
N ARG A 195 -31.15 12.00 -3.37
CA ARG A 195 -29.94 11.27 -2.96
C ARG A 195 -28.86 12.21 -2.40
N LYS A 196 -28.71 13.42 -2.95
CA LYS A 196 -27.78 14.46 -2.44
C LYS A 196 -28.15 14.92 -1.01
N LYS A 197 -29.40 14.82 -0.61
CA LYS A 197 -29.92 15.40 0.63
C LYS A 197 -29.16 14.91 1.88
N PHE A 198 -28.95 13.60 2.03
CA PHE A 198 -28.29 13.05 3.22
C PHE A 198 -26.85 13.56 3.39
N PRO A 199 -25.94 13.41 2.42
CA PRO A 199 -24.57 13.90 2.58
C PRO A 199 -24.51 15.44 2.72
N LEU A 200 -25.39 16.20 2.07
CA LEU A 200 -25.46 17.67 2.23
C LEU A 200 -25.91 18.09 3.65
N GLU A 201 -26.88 17.37 4.23
CA GLU A 201 -27.30 17.65 5.63
C GLU A 201 -26.17 17.25 6.62
N CYS A 202 -25.39 16.20 6.35
CA CYS A 202 -24.19 15.90 7.14
C CYS A 202 -23.16 17.05 7.06
N ILE A 203 -22.88 17.57 5.86
CA ILE A 203 -21.97 18.71 5.66
C ILE A 203 -22.46 19.95 6.45
N LYS A 204 -23.75 20.29 6.38
CA LYS A 204 -24.33 21.38 7.15
C LYS A 204 -24.16 21.18 8.65
N SER A 205 -24.42 19.95 9.14
CA SER A 205 -24.27 19.62 10.55
C SER A 205 -22.84 19.77 11.04
N ILE A 206 -21.87 19.28 10.24
CA ILE A 206 -20.42 19.43 10.49
C ILE A 206 -20.10 20.94 10.54
N ARG A 207 -20.42 21.68 9.47
CA ARG A 207 -20.08 23.11 9.35
C ARG A 207 -20.64 23.97 10.49
N ALA A 208 -21.85 23.66 10.95
CA ALA A 208 -22.50 24.37 12.08
C ALA A 208 -21.76 24.16 13.42
N ASN A 209 -20.90 23.14 13.53
CA ASN A 209 -20.17 22.81 14.74
C ASN A 209 -18.66 23.08 14.64
N MET A 210 -18.22 23.83 13.64
CA MET A 210 -16.83 24.23 13.43
C MET A 210 -16.66 25.75 13.40
N PRO A 211 -15.49 26.30 13.79
CA PRO A 211 -15.15 27.69 13.56
C PRO A 211 -15.25 28.07 12.07
N GLU A 212 -15.62 29.33 11.79
CA GLU A 212 -15.79 29.80 10.41
C GLU A 212 -14.49 29.75 9.61
N ASP A 213 -13.36 30.03 10.24
CA ASP A 213 -12.03 30.05 9.65
C ASP A 213 -11.37 28.68 9.57
N MET A 214 -11.96 27.63 10.16
CA MET A 214 -11.45 26.26 10.08
C MET A 214 -11.86 25.61 8.76
N PRO A 215 -10.93 25.02 7.97
CA PRO A 215 -11.25 24.36 6.71
C PRO A 215 -12.06 23.07 6.89
N LEU A 216 -12.98 22.83 5.95
CA LEU A 216 -13.68 21.55 5.79
C LEU A 216 -13.29 20.91 4.46
N PHE A 217 -12.68 19.75 4.52
CA PHE A 217 -12.36 18.90 3.38
C PHE A 217 -13.47 17.87 3.16
N MET A 218 -13.60 17.38 1.93
CA MET A 218 -14.49 16.27 1.62
C MET A 218 -13.77 15.27 0.73
N ARG A 219 -13.73 14.01 1.16
CA ARG A 219 -13.29 12.92 0.30
C ARG A 219 -14.48 12.39 -0.49
N VAL A 220 -14.35 12.39 -1.82
CA VAL A 220 -15.40 11.99 -2.76
C VAL A 220 -14.78 11.21 -3.92
N ASP A 221 -15.48 10.20 -4.43
CA ASP A 221 -15.06 9.49 -5.64
C ASP A 221 -15.41 10.30 -6.88
N CYS A 222 -14.53 10.28 -7.89
CA CYS A 222 -14.77 11.01 -9.14
C CYS A 222 -15.94 10.46 -9.94
N HIS A 223 -16.22 9.18 -9.82
CA HIS A 223 -17.38 8.46 -10.37
C HIS A 223 -17.41 7.03 -9.78
N ASP A 224 -18.51 6.31 -9.99
CA ASP A 224 -18.61 4.88 -9.66
C ASP A 224 -18.14 4.02 -10.84
N ASP A 225 -17.28 3.04 -10.54
CA ASP A 225 -16.82 2.05 -11.51
C ASP A 225 -17.57 0.73 -11.33
N MET A 226 -17.86 0.05 -12.44
CA MET A 226 -18.41 -1.32 -12.44
C MET A 226 -19.71 -1.46 -11.62
N LEU A 227 -20.47 -0.37 -11.52
CA LEU A 227 -21.71 -0.29 -10.78
C LEU A 227 -22.80 0.32 -11.68
N GLU A 228 -23.78 -0.48 -12.08
CA GLU A 228 -24.88 -0.02 -12.92
C GLU A 228 -25.72 1.04 -12.18
N GLY A 229 -26.00 2.16 -12.84
CA GLY A 229 -26.70 3.29 -12.23
C GLY A 229 -25.89 4.06 -11.19
N GLY A 230 -24.60 3.77 -11.07
CA GLY A 230 -23.68 4.49 -10.20
C GLY A 230 -23.46 5.94 -10.61
N LEU A 231 -22.76 6.70 -9.76
CA LEU A 231 -22.46 8.11 -9.99
C LEU A 231 -21.63 8.33 -11.25
N THR A 232 -22.01 9.32 -12.04
CA THR A 232 -21.21 9.85 -13.14
C THR A 232 -20.36 11.02 -12.65
N VAL A 233 -19.31 11.37 -13.38
CA VAL A 233 -18.49 12.53 -13.05
C VAL A 233 -19.31 13.84 -13.09
N GLU A 234 -20.31 13.94 -13.94
CA GLU A 234 -21.25 15.08 -14.03
C GLU A 234 -22.07 15.22 -12.75
N GLU A 235 -22.64 14.13 -12.24
CA GLU A 235 -23.36 14.14 -10.95
C GLU A 235 -22.45 14.51 -9.79
N VAL A 236 -21.20 14.01 -9.77
CA VAL A 236 -20.22 14.37 -8.75
C VAL A 236 -19.87 15.86 -8.81
N ILE A 237 -19.68 16.42 -10.01
CA ILE A 237 -19.43 17.88 -10.17
C ILE A 237 -20.62 18.70 -9.64
N GLU A 238 -21.84 18.30 -9.95
CA GLU A 238 -23.06 18.96 -9.44
C GLU A 238 -23.13 18.89 -7.91
N PHE A 239 -22.94 17.69 -7.33
CA PHE A 239 -22.91 17.51 -5.88
C PHE A 239 -21.81 18.35 -5.21
N CYS A 240 -20.60 18.42 -5.80
CA CYS A 240 -19.50 19.21 -5.26
C CYS A 240 -19.81 20.73 -5.29
N LYS A 241 -20.53 21.22 -6.31
CA LYS A 241 -21.00 22.62 -6.33
C LYS A 241 -21.96 22.91 -5.18
N ASP A 242 -22.91 22.01 -4.91
CA ASP A 242 -23.82 22.14 -3.77
C ASP A 242 -23.05 22.07 -2.44
N ALA A 243 -22.09 21.12 -2.32
CA ALA A 243 -21.24 20.99 -1.13
C ALA A 243 -20.41 22.25 -0.84
N LYS A 244 -19.92 22.94 -1.88
CA LYS A 244 -19.23 24.24 -1.78
C LYS A 244 -20.12 25.30 -1.12
N GLU A 245 -21.39 25.40 -1.54
CA GLU A 245 -22.36 26.36 -0.95
C GLU A 245 -22.60 26.10 0.54
N PHE A 246 -22.42 24.85 1.00
CA PHE A 246 -22.53 24.47 2.40
C PHE A 246 -21.20 24.48 3.16
N GLY A 247 -20.12 24.97 2.53
CA GLY A 247 -18.87 25.30 3.21
C GLY A 247 -17.78 24.25 3.15
N VAL A 248 -17.82 23.33 2.17
CA VAL A 248 -16.65 22.49 1.81
C VAL A 248 -15.64 23.35 1.05
N ASP A 249 -14.37 23.27 1.43
CA ASP A 249 -13.28 24.11 0.89
C ASP A 249 -12.36 23.34 -0.08
N VAL A 250 -12.10 22.06 0.22
CA VAL A 250 -11.15 21.24 -0.53
C VAL A 250 -11.77 19.87 -0.83
N LEU A 251 -11.60 19.40 -2.07
CA LEU A 251 -12.02 18.09 -2.53
C LEU A 251 -10.83 17.14 -2.59
N ASN A 252 -10.88 16.06 -1.79
CA ASN A 252 -9.99 14.92 -1.89
C ASN A 252 -10.59 13.92 -2.88
N ILE A 253 -10.12 13.97 -4.13
CA ILE A 253 -10.67 13.16 -5.22
C ILE A 253 -10.10 11.75 -5.18
N SER A 254 -10.99 10.80 -4.93
CA SER A 254 -10.72 9.37 -4.84
C SER A 254 -11.45 8.59 -5.95
N ARG A 255 -11.40 7.28 -5.86
CA ARG A 255 -12.05 6.35 -6.78
C ARG A 255 -12.11 4.96 -6.16
N GLY A 256 -13.13 4.19 -6.50
CA GLY A 256 -13.28 2.80 -6.09
C GLY A 256 -14.46 2.57 -5.16
N ASN A 257 -14.82 1.31 -5.01
CA ASN A 257 -15.92 0.93 -4.14
C ASN A 257 -15.73 -0.50 -3.61
N ILE A 258 -16.22 -0.76 -2.39
CA ILE A 258 -16.11 -2.07 -1.73
C ILE A 258 -17.09 -3.13 -2.26
N LEU A 259 -18.01 -2.79 -3.16
CA LEU A 259 -19.08 -3.67 -3.63
C LEU A 259 -18.72 -4.42 -4.92
N THR A 260 -17.77 -3.93 -5.68
CA THR A 260 -17.39 -4.49 -6.98
C THR A 260 -15.87 -4.69 -7.08
N ALA A 261 -15.41 -5.20 -8.21
CA ALA A 261 -13.97 -5.28 -8.49
C ALA A 261 -13.27 -3.90 -8.53
N ALA A 262 -14.03 -2.80 -8.55
CA ALA A 262 -13.48 -1.44 -8.46
C ALA A 262 -12.84 -1.11 -7.10
N THR A 263 -12.98 -1.96 -6.08
CA THR A 263 -12.21 -1.88 -4.83
C THR A 263 -10.70 -1.79 -5.09
N LEU A 264 -10.22 -2.28 -6.24
CA LEU A 264 -8.83 -2.17 -6.66
C LEU A 264 -8.32 -0.71 -6.78
N TYR A 265 -9.21 0.28 -6.96
CA TYR A 265 -8.82 1.69 -7.05
C TYR A 265 -8.69 2.38 -5.68
N GLU A 266 -9.31 1.86 -4.62
CA GLU A 266 -9.17 2.43 -3.27
C GLU A 266 -7.72 2.37 -2.76
N VAL A 267 -7.06 1.23 -2.99
CA VAL A 267 -5.65 1.02 -2.64
C VAL A 267 -4.93 0.38 -3.83
N ALA A 268 -4.90 1.07 -4.94
CA ALA A 268 -4.49 0.56 -6.24
C ALA A 268 -3.13 -0.16 -6.20
N PRO A 269 -3.06 -1.43 -6.67
CA PRO A 269 -1.81 -2.20 -6.77
C PRO A 269 -0.93 -1.67 -7.90
N VAL A 270 0.27 -2.25 -8.02
CA VAL A 270 1.27 -1.86 -9.00
C VAL A 270 0.79 -1.94 -10.45
N ASP A 271 -0.16 -2.80 -10.72
CA ASP A 271 -0.74 -3.04 -12.04
C ASP A 271 -1.60 -1.86 -12.55
N ILE A 272 -2.03 -0.96 -11.66
CA ILE A 272 -2.81 0.24 -12.01
C ILE A 272 -1.84 1.41 -12.25
N GLU A 273 -2.11 2.22 -13.25
CA GLU A 273 -1.30 3.36 -13.64
C GLU A 273 -1.14 4.40 -12.51
N ASN A 274 0.06 5.00 -12.42
CA ASN A 274 0.31 6.10 -11.50
C ASN A 274 -0.50 7.34 -11.91
N GLY A 275 -1.21 7.96 -10.95
CA GLY A 275 -2.00 9.17 -11.20
C GLY A 275 -3.34 8.92 -11.90
N PHE A 276 -3.89 7.71 -11.83
CA PHE A 276 -5.13 7.32 -12.51
C PHE A 276 -6.36 8.22 -12.22
N ASN A 277 -6.35 9.00 -11.15
CA ASN A 277 -7.41 9.97 -10.79
C ASN A 277 -7.09 11.43 -11.16
N VAL A 278 -5.91 11.72 -11.68
CA VAL A 278 -5.44 13.11 -11.85
C VAL A 278 -6.28 13.88 -12.88
N GLU A 279 -6.67 13.25 -13.98
CA GLU A 279 -7.44 13.91 -15.04
C GLU A 279 -8.88 14.22 -14.58
N ASP A 280 -9.53 13.27 -13.88
CA ASP A 280 -10.86 13.49 -13.32
C ASP A 280 -10.83 14.59 -12.23
N ALA A 281 -9.81 14.58 -11.38
CA ALA A 281 -9.60 15.64 -10.38
C ALA A 281 -9.41 17.03 -11.04
N ALA A 282 -8.63 17.10 -12.12
CA ALA A 282 -8.42 18.34 -12.87
C ALA A 282 -9.73 18.84 -13.52
N ARG A 283 -10.55 17.93 -14.06
CA ARG A 283 -11.88 18.26 -14.59
C ARG A 283 -12.80 18.79 -13.48
N ILE A 284 -12.92 18.09 -12.35
CA ILE A 284 -13.74 18.49 -11.21
C ILE A 284 -13.27 19.85 -10.70
N ARG A 285 -11.95 20.07 -10.52
CA ARG A 285 -11.38 21.36 -10.12
C ARG A 285 -11.83 22.50 -11.04
N LYS A 286 -11.68 22.30 -12.33
CA LYS A 286 -12.01 23.29 -13.35
C LYS A 286 -13.50 23.67 -13.35
N GLU A 287 -14.39 22.66 -13.23
CA GLU A 287 -15.84 22.87 -13.34
C GLU A 287 -16.49 23.33 -12.03
N THR A 288 -15.90 23.05 -10.87
CA THR A 288 -16.39 23.50 -9.55
C THR A 288 -15.72 24.78 -9.08
N GLY A 289 -14.51 25.07 -9.56
CA GLY A 289 -13.66 26.15 -9.05
C GLY A 289 -13.29 25.98 -7.59
N MET A 290 -13.18 24.73 -7.10
CA MET A 290 -12.75 24.37 -5.75
C MET A 290 -11.29 23.92 -5.74
N LEU A 291 -10.63 24.07 -4.59
CA LEU A 291 -9.33 23.44 -4.38
C LEU A 291 -9.46 21.93 -4.42
N THR A 292 -8.53 21.25 -5.09
CA THR A 292 -8.54 19.78 -5.21
C THR A 292 -7.20 19.16 -4.85
N MET A 293 -7.29 17.91 -4.37
CA MET A 293 -6.14 17.05 -4.10
C MET A 293 -6.43 15.62 -4.60
N PRO A 294 -5.89 15.19 -5.76
CA PRO A 294 -6.04 13.83 -6.24
C PRO A 294 -5.24 12.84 -5.40
N CYS A 295 -5.81 11.67 -5.15
CA CYS A 295 -5.05 10.49 -4.76
C CYS A 295 -4.93 9.52 -5.96
N GLY A 296 -4.04 8.52 -5.88
CA GLY A 296 -3.91 7.52 -6.93
C GLY A 296 -2.46 7.23 -7.33
N ARG A 297 -1.72 6.53 -6.47
CA ARG A 297 -0.34 6.11 -6.74
C ARG A 297 0.61 7.26 -7.12
N ILE A 298 0.44 8.43 -6.52
CA ILE A 298 1.41 9.52 -6.58
C ILE A 298 2.51 9.16 -5.58
N ASN A 299 3.66 8.70 -6.08
CA ASN A 299 4.69 8.08 -5.24
C ASN A 299 6.11 8.66 -5.42
N THR A 300 6.30 9.62 -6.33
CA THR A 300 7.58 10.31 -6.54
C THR A 300 7.41 11.83 -6.46
N PRO A 301 8.44 12.57 -6.00
CA PRO A 301 8.36 14.03 -5.94
C PRO A 301 8.29 14.67 -7.34
N GLU A 302 8.93 14.05 -8.34
CA GLU A 302 8.91 14.52 -9.74
C GLU A 302 7.49 14.48 -10.32
N PHE A 303 6.76 13.39 -10.06
CA PHE A 303 5.38 13.27 -10.54
C PHE A 303 4.42 14.17 -9.77
N ALA A 304 4.60 14.31 -8.46
CA ALA A 304 3.83 15.23 -7.63
C ALA A 304 4.02 16.70 -8.07
N GLU A 305 5.27 17.13 -8.34
CA GLU A 305 5.59 18.46 -8.87
C GLU A 305 4.90 18.69 -10.21
N LYS A 306 5.01 17.72 -11.13
CA LYS A 306 4.42 17.83 -12.47
C LYS A 306 2.90 18.02 -12.44
N ILE A 307 2.18 17.35 -11.53
CA ILE A 307 0.73 17.54 -11.37
C ILE A 307 0.39 18.99 -11.04
N LEU A 308 1.19 19.60 -10.15
CA LEU A 308 1.00 20.99 -9.72
C LEU A 308 1.45 22.00 -10.81
N GLU A 309 2.56 21.74 -11.49
CA GLU A 309 3.05 22.58 -12.62
C GLU A 309 2.06 22.57 -13.78
N ASP A 310 1.44 21.43 -14.08
CA ASP A 310 0.42 21.28 -15.13
C ASP A 310 -0.94 21.88 -14.72
N ASP A 311 -1.06 22.52 -13.56
CA ASP A 311 -2.28 23.12 -12.98
C ASP A 311 -3.47 22.13 -12.84
N LYS A 312 -3.15 20.85 -12.60
CA LYS A 312 -4.15 19.78 -12.48
C LYS A 312 -4.73 19.64 -11.07
N ALA A 313 -4.04 20.16 -10.06
CA ALA A 313 -4.46 20.13 -8.67
C ALA A 313 -3.82 21.27 -7.86
N ASP A 314 -4.31 21.50 -6.64
CA ASP A 314 -3.78 22.49 -5.70
C ASP A 314 -2.89 21.87 -4.62
N LEU A 315 -3.17 20.60 -4.28
CA LEU A 315 -2.43 19.76 -3.35
C LEU A 315 -2.30 18.35 -3.94
N VAL A 316 -1.40 17.54 -3.40
CA VAL A 316 -1.22 16.14 -3.82
C VAL A 316 -1.30 15.19 -2.62
N VAL A 317 -2.07 14.10 -2.78
CA VAL A 317 -2.20 13.07 -1.74
C VAL A 317 -1.15 11.99 -1.96
N MET A 318 -0.22 11.87 -1.02
CA MET A 318 0.91 10.94 -1.09
C MET A 318 0.88 9.94 0.08
N ALA A 319 -0.25 9.22 0.26
CA ALA A 319 -0.50 8.34 1.39
C ALA A 319 0.57 7.27 1.58
N ARG A 320 0.58 6.24 0.73
CA ARG A 320 1.51 5.10 0.83
C ARG A 320 2.98 5.49 0.58
N ALA A 321 3.25 6.59 -0.12
CA ALA A 321 4.60 7.14 -0.24
C ALA A 321 5.17 7.50 1.14
N GLN A 322 4.34 8.06 2.03
CA GLN A 322 4.73 8.41 3.39
C GLN A 322 4.65 7.24 4.39
N LEU A 323 3.96 6.13 4.06
CA LEU A 323 4.16 4.86 4.75
C LEU A 323 5.55 4.30 4.48
N ALA A 324 5.96 4.34 3.21
CA ALA A 324 7.25 3.80 2.77
C ALA A 324 8.44 4.64 3.27
N ASP A 325 8.27 5.96 3.34
CA ASP A 325 9.31 6.88 3.85
C ASP A 325 8.69 8.05 4.62
N ALA A 326 8.77 8.00 5.94
CA ALA A 326 8.30 9.10 6.78
C ALA A 326 9.04 10.43 6.50
N ASN A 327 10.32 10.36 6.05
CA ASN A 327 11.16 11.52 5.77
C ASN A 327 11.13 11.96 4.28
N PHE A 328 10.12 11.51 3.54
CA PHE A 328 9.96 11.75 2.10
C PHE A 328 10.14 13.23 1.72
N CYS A 329 9.41 14.14 2.38
CA CYS A 329 9.42 15.55 2.02
C CYS A 329 10.76 16.23 2.27
N ASN A 330 11.42 15.94 3.40
CA ASN A 330 12.74 16.50 3.71
C ASN A 330 13.79 16.01 2.71
N LYS A 331 13.78 14.70 2.38
CA LYS A 331 14.69 14.12 1.37
C LYS A 331 14.46 14.76 0.00
N ALA A 332 13.20 14.89 -0.44
CA ALA A 332 12.86 15.53 -1.71
C ALA A 332 13.31 17.00 -1.74
N LYS A 333 13.03 17.79 -0.68
CA LYS A 333 13.44 19.19 -0.56
C LYS A 333 14.96 19.36 -0.57
N ALA A 334 15.70 18.40 -0.01
CA ALA A 334 17.16 18.38 -0.02
C ALA A 334 17.78 17.85 -1.32
N GLY A 335 16.98 17.48 -2.33
CA GLY A 335 17.46 16.88 -3.58
C GLY A 335 17.96 15.43 -3.46
N LYS A 336 17.73 14.78 -2.33
CA LYS A 336 18.18 13.41 -2.03
C LYS A 336 17.17 12.37 -2.52
N VAL A 337 16.76 12.48 -3.78
CA VAL A 337 15.68 11.64 -4.34
C VAL A 337 16.03 10.16 -4.40
N ASN A 338 17.32 9.79 -4.54
CA ASN A 338 17.74 8.40 -4.55
C ASN A 338 17.66 7.75 -3.16
N GLN A 339 17.70 8.55 -2.08
CA GLN A 339 17.56 8.09 -0.68
C GLN A 339 16.11 7.86 -0.26
N ILE A 340 15.12 8.23 -1.09
CA ILE A 340 13.70 8.02 -0.77
C ILE A 340 13.36 6.53 -0.93
N ARG A 341 12.75 5.95 0.10
CA ARG A 341 12.17 4.60 0.06
C ARG A 341 10.80 4.65 -0.62
N TYR A 342 10.78 4.53 -1.94
CA TYR A 342 9.56 4.67 -2.73
C TYR A 342 8.54 3.56 -2.47
N CYS A 343 7.25 3.96 -2.41
CA CYS A 343 6.15 3.00 -2.47
C CYS A 343 6.09 2.36 -3.86
N ILE A 344 6.05 1.04 -3.92
CA ILE A 344 6.04 0.25 -5.17
C ILE A 344 4.66 -0.35 -5.50
N GLY A 345 3.63 -0.01 -4.73
CA GLY A 345 2.28 -0.54 -4.96
C GLY A 345 2.13 -2.06 -4.75
N CYS A 346 3.00 -2.68 -3.94
CA CYS A 346 2.97 -4.13 -3.69
C CYS A 346 1.75 -4.61 -2.89
N ASN A 347 1.15 -3.75 -2.11
CA ASN A 347 0.03 -3.95 -1.18
C ASN A 347 0.29 -4.93 -0.01
N GLN A 348 1.33 -5.77 -0.06
CA GLN A 348 1.58 -6.88 0.86
C GLN A 348 1.58 -6.48 2.34
N GLY A 349 2.34 -5.44 2.71
CA GLY A 349 2.45 -5.01 4.10
C GLY A 349 1.33 -4.06 4.55
N CYS A 350 0.72 -3.31 3.65
CA CYS A 350 -0.35 -2.37 3.99
C CYS A 350 -1.73 -3.00 3.81
N TYR A 351 -2.25 -3.10 2.58
CA TYR A 351 -3.62 -3.53 2.34
C TYR A 351 -3.88 -5.00 2.71
N ASP A 352 -2.98 -5.91 2.27
CA ASP A 352 -3.17 -7.34 2.53
C ASP A 352 -3.08 -7.66 4.01
N SER A 353 -2.14 -6.99 4.75
CA SER A 353 -2.06 -7.11 6.20
C SER A 353 -3.27 -6.50 6.91
N PHE A 354 -3.77 -5.34 6.43
CA PHE A 354 -5.00 -4.74 6.95
C PHE A 354 -6.19 -5.69 6.80
N CYS A 355 -6.43 -6.23 5.60
CA CYS A 355 -7.51 -7.19 5.40
C CYS A 355 -7.35 -8.44 6.28
N ALA A 356 -6.14 -8.94 6.43
CA ALA A 356 -5.87 -10.11 7.25
C ALA A 356 -6.05 -9.82 8.76
N SER A 357 -5.72 -8.62 9.24
CA SER A 357 -5.85 -8.23 10.65
C SER A 357 -7.30 -8.22 11.14
N LEU A 358 -8.25 -7.94 10.24
CA LEU A 358 -9.69 -7.97 10.57
C LEU A 358 -10.19 -9.36 11.01
N TYR A 359 -9.46 -10.43 10.64
CA TYR A 359 -9.86 -11.82 10.92
C TYR A 359 -8.79 -12.62 11.66
N ASN A 360 -7.58 -12.08 11.82
CA ASN A 360 -6.46 -12.75 12.47
C ASN A 360 -5.81 -11.86 13.54
N PRO A 361 -6.10 -12.10 14.83
CA PRO A 361 -5.58 -11.27 15.93
C PRO A 361 -4.06 -11.37 16.13
N ALA A 362 -3.37 -12.28 15.43
CA ALA A 362 -1.91 -12.31 15.43
C ALA A 362 -1.29 -11.20 14.59
N ILE A 363 -2.06 -10.59 13.66
CA ILE A 363 -1.64 -9.44 12.87
C ILE A 363 -2.17 -8.20 13.58
N LYS A 364 -1.27 -7.44 14.21
CA LYS A 364 -1.62 -6.32 15.08
C LYS A 364 -2.00 -5.05 14.32
N HIS A 365 -1.19 -4.73 13.30
CA HIS A 365 -1.33 -3.54 12.48
C HIS A 365 -0.72 -3.76 11.10
N ILE A 366 -0.89 -2.78 10.23
CA ILE A 366 -0.24 -2.79 8.91
C ILE A 366 1.29 -2.71 9.05
N THR A 367 1.97 -3.17 8.00
CA THR A 367 3.44 -3.04 7.84
C THR A 367 3.76 -2.46 6.45
N CYS A 368 5.04 -2.26 6.16
CA CYS A 368 5.45 -1.85 4.82
C CYS A 368 6.73 -2.55 4.39
N MET A 369 6.76 -3.09 3.18
CA MET A 369 7.95 -3.71 2.61
C MET A 369 9.15 -2.75 2.59
N ARG A 370 8.91 -1.48 2.25
CA ARG A 370 9.94 -0.45 2.13
C ARG A 370 10.26 0.26 3.44
N ASN A 371 9.50 -0.01 4.50
CA ASN A 371 9.67 0.58 5.82
C ASN A 371 9.34 -0.48 6.90
N PRO A 372 10.29 -1.37 7.22
CA PRO A 372 10.05 -2.43 8.21
C PRO A 372 9.75 -1.92 9.63
N GLY A 373 10.14 -0.68 9.96
CA GLY A 373 9.87 -0.03 11.25
C GLY A 373 8.54 0.74 11.31
N LEU A 374 7.65 0.58 10.32
CA LEU A 374 6.35 1.26 10.29
C LEU A 374 5.51 0.90 11.52
N LEU A 375 4.96 1.92 12.21
CA LEU A 375 4.23 1.81 13.48
C LEU A 375 5.06 1.27 14.67
N GLU A 376 6.37 1.23 14.49
CA GLU A 376 7.34 0.85 15.53
C GLU A 376 8.43 1.92 15.69
N GLU A 377 8.14 3.17 15.29
CA GLU A 377 9.10 4.27 15.24
C GLU A 377 9.74 4.56 16.59
N GLU A 378 9.04 4.35 17.72
CA GLU A 378 9.59 4.54 19.07
C GLU A 378 10.36 3.32 19.57
N THR A 379 9.87 2.13 19.30
CA THR A 379 10.38 0.88 19.89
C THR A 379 11.47 0.23 19.04
N LEU A 380 11.30 0.26 17.72
CA LEU A 380 12.18 -0.36 16.73
C LEU A 380 12.81 0.67 15.77
N GLY A 381 12.71 1.97 16.05
CA GLY A 381 13.36 2.99 15.23
C GLY A 381 14.88 2.79 15.21
N LEU A 382 15.48 2.88 14.02
CA LEU A 382 16.93 2.78 13.86
C LEU A 382 17.63 3.85 14.70
N LYS A 383 18.53 3.43 15.59
CA LYS A 383 19.35 4.29 16.41
C LYS A 383 20.81 3.86 16.32
N PRO A 384 21.76 4.82 16.35
CA PRO A 384 23.17 4.47 16.44
C PRO A 384 23.45 3.58 17.66
N GLY A 385 24.26 2.55 17.46
CA GLY A 385 24.82 1.77 18.57
C GLY A 385 25.80 2.57 19.39
N SER A 386 26.21 2.03 20.54
CA SER A 386 27.21 2.67 21.42
C SER A 386 28.60 2.75 20.78
N VAL A 387 28.90 1.86 19.84
CA VAL A 387 30.20 1.76 19.15
C VAL A 387 29.92 1.47 17.67
N SER A 388 30.66 2.16 16.78
CA SER A 388 30.61 1.86 15.33
C SER A 388 31.25 0.49 15.06
N LYS A 389 30.55 -0.37 14.34
CA LYS A 389 30.98 -1.73 14.00
C LYS A 389 31.29 -1.84 12.50
N LYS A 390 32.32 -2.61 12.17
CA LYS A 390 32.62 -3.03 10.80
C LYS A 390 31.80 -4.28 10.51
N VAL A 391 30.88 -4.20 9.57
CA VAL A 391 29.96 -5.31 9.23
C VAL A 391 30.17 -5.75 7.79
N VAL A 392 30.52 -7.02 7.60
CA VAL A 392 30.59 -7.62 6.27
C VAL A 392 29.25 -8.22 5.91
N ILE A 393 28.79 -7.94 4.68
CA ILE A 393 27.51 -8.36 4.14
C ILE A 393 27.76 -9.24 2.91
N LEU A 394 27.27 -10.46 2.93
CA LEU A 394 27.38 -11.42 1.84
C LEU A 394 26.11 -11.43 1.02
N GLY A 395 26.19 -10.91 -0.21
CA GLY A 395 25.09 -10.75 -1.14
C GLY A 395 24.57 -9.32 -1.23
N GLY A 396 24.56 -8.81 -2.45
CA GLY A 396 24.07 -7.46 -2.81
C GLY A 396 22.63 -7.44 -3.31
N GLY A 397 21.80 -8.42 -2.90
CA GLY A 397 20.35 -8.37 -3.10
C GLY A 397 19.67 -7.36 -2.18
N ILE A 398 18.31 -7.30 -2.23
CA ILE A 398 17.56 -6.31 -1.44
C ILE A 398 17.82 -6.40 0.08
N ALA A 399 17.94 -7.61 0.64
CA ALA A 399 18.24 -7.76 2.06
C ALA A 399 19.63 -7.23 2.42
N GLY A 400 20.64 -7.51 1.59
CA GLY A 400 22.00 -7.02 1.83
C GLY A 400 22.13 -5.52 1.65
N MET A 401 21.50 -4.94 0.63
CA MET A 401 21.48 -3.49 0.39
C MET A 401 20.73 -2.74 1.50
N GLU A 402 19.57 -3.25 1.94
CA GLU A 402 18.81 -2.64 3.05
C GLU A 402 19.64 -2.64 4.33
N ALA A 403 20.22 -3.79 4.69
CA ALA A 403 21.08 -3.87 5.86
C ALA A 403 22.28 -2.91 5.77
N ALA A 404 22.89 -2.77 4.59
CA ALA A 404 24.01 -1.87 4.39
C ALA A 404 23.62 -0.39 4.57
N LEU A 405 22.48 0.02 4.01
CA LEU A 405 21.96 1.38 4.14
C LEU A 405 21.58 1.70 5.59
N ASP A 406 20.88 0.79 6.27
CA ASP A 406 20.48 0.94 7.67
C ASP A 406 21.71 0.99 8.61
N LEU A 407 22.72 0.14 8.37
CA LEU A 407 23.98 0.18 9.11
C LEU A 407 24.73 1.51 8.89
N LYS A 408 24.75 1.99 7.65
CA LYS A 408 25.38 3.29 7.33
C LYS A 408 24.67 4.45 8.01
N GLU A 409 23.33 4.46 7.98
CA GLU A 409 22.50 5.46 8.65
C GLU A 409 22.76 5.49 10.17
N THR A 410 23.00 4.34 10.77
CA THR A 410 23.27 4.17 12.21
C THR A 410 24.75 4.30 12.57
N GLY A 411 25.62 4.75 11.65
CA GLY A 411 27.02 5.09 11.91
C GLY A 411 27.97 3.90 11.91
N ASN A 412 27.55 2.74 11.42
CA ASN A 412 28.42 1.57 11.22
C ASN A 412 29.16 1.64 9.88
N THR A 413 30.08 0.72 9.67
CA THR A 413 30.87 0.60 8.42
C THR A 413 30.53 -0.71 7.71
N PRO A 414 29.49 -0.72 6.83
CA PRO A 414 29.12 -1.89 6.03
C PRO A 414 30.08 -2.07 4.84
N ILE A 415 30.36 -3.34 4.48
CA ILE A 415 31.10 -3.75 3.29
C ILE A 415 30.30 -4.86 2.61
N ILE A 416 29.90 -4.67 1.35
CA ILE A 416 29.12 -5.65 0.58
C ILE A 416 30.04 -6.47 -0.33
N PHE A 417 29.90 -7.79 -0.27
CA PHE A 417 30.48 -8.72 -1.23
C PHE A 417 29.39 -9.38 -2.05
N GLU A 418 29.40 -9.18 -3.36
CA GLU A 418 28.41 -9.72 -4.32
C GLU A 418 29.11 -10.59 -5.38
N LYS A 419 28.61 -11.81 -5.57
CA LYS A 419 29.16 -12.76 -6.55
C LYS A 419 28.93 -12.35 -8.01
N SER A 420 27.88 -11.57 -8.25
CA SER A 420 27.47 -11.11 -9.58
C SER A 420 28.18 -9.81 -9.95
N GLU A 421 28.06 -9.43 -11.23
CA GLU A 421 28.58 -8.17 -11.76
C GLU A 421 27.76 -6.94 -11.36
N SER A 422 26.58 -7.11 -10.73
CA SER A 422 25.67 -6.05 -10.33
C SER A 422 24.95 -6.34 -9.03
N LEU A 423 24.53 -5.27 -8.34
CA LEU A 423 23.63 -5.31 -7.20
C LEU A 423 22.17 -5.53 -7.63
N GLY A 424 21.26 -5.78 -6.67
CA GLY A 424 19.82 -5.88 -6.84
C GLY A 424 19.26 -7.30 -6.70
N GLY A 425 20.07 -8.33 -7.04
CA GLY A 425 19.70 -9.73 -6.89
C GLY A 425 18.41 -10.10 -7.64
N GLN A 426 17.61 -10.99 -7.09
CA GLN A 426 16.36 -11.47 -7.72
C GLN A 426 15.27 -10.39 -7.82
N PHE A 427 15.33 -9.30 -7.04
CA PHE A 427 14.31 -8.27 -7.08
C PHE A 427 14.29 -7.49 -8.40
N VAL A 428 15.41 -7.47 -9.13
CA VAL A 428 15.48 -6.93 -10.50
C VAL A 428 14.51 -7.66 -11.42
N LEU A 429 14.35 -8.97 -11.25
CA LEU A 429 13.45 -9.81 -12.06
C LEU A 429 11.98 -9.47 -11.82
N ALA A 430 11.62 -9.05 -10.61
CA ALA A 430 10.25 -8.61 -10.30
C ALA A 430 9.84 -7.36 -11.10
N GLY A 431 10.81 -6.58 -11.57
CA GLY A 431 10.59 -5.41 -12.44
C GLY A 431 10.62 -5.70 -13.95
N ALA A 432 10.76 -6.95 -14.37
CA ALA A 432 10.85 -7.33 -15.79
C ALA A 432 9.53 -7.11 -16.57
N ILE A 433 8.40 -7.09 -15.86
CA ILE A 433 7.07 -6.86 -16.45
C ILE A 433 6.81 -5.35 -16.51
N SER A 434 6.33 -4.86 -17.65
CA SER A 434 6.05 -3.42 -17.85
C SER A 434 5.09 -2.82 -16.83
N ALA A 435 4.11 -3.57 -16.36
CA ALA A 435 3.18 -3.16 -15.30
C ALA A 435 3.89 -2.91 -13.95
N LYS A 436 5.07 -3.49 -13.72
CA LYS A 436 5.84 -3.38 -12.48
C LYS A 436 7.03 -2.43 -12.55
N LYS A 437 6.95 -1.38 -13.37
CA LYS A 437 8.01 -0.36 -13.49
C LYS A 437 8.45 0.23 -12.14
N ASP A 438 7.55 0.34 -11.16
CA ASP A 438 7.88 0.89 -9.84
C ASP A 438 8.82 -0.05 -9.04
N PHE A 439 8.77 -1.36 -9.26
CA PHE A 439 9.73 -2.30 -8.68
C PHE A 439 11.14 -2.07 -9.23
N LYS A 440 11.25 -1.93 -10.56
CA LYS A 440 12.51 -1.61 -11.22
C LYS A 440 13.07 -0.28 -10.73
N ASN A 441 12.25 0.78 -10.74
CA ASN A 441 12.65 2.10 -10.27
C ASN A 441 13.14 2.07 -8.82
N ALA A 442 12.49 1.30 -7.95
CA ALA A 442 12.87 1.21 -6.54
C ALA A 442 14.22 0.51 -6.34
N VAL A 443 14.49 -0.58 -7.07
CA VAL A 443 15.78 -1.26 -6.97
C VAL A 443 16.91 -0.44 -7.59
N ASP A 444 16.66 0.20 -8.73
CA ASP A 444 17.65 1.08 -9.39
C ASP A 444 18.04 2.24 -8.45
N LYS A 445 17.07 2.89 -7.80
CA LYS A 445 17.35 3.96 -6.83
C LYS A 445 18.05 3.45 -5.56
N MET A 446 17.72 2.26 -5.11
CA MET A 446 18.40 1.65 -3.97
C MET A 446 19.88 1.34 -4.27
N ILE A 447 20.18 0.89 -5.50
CA ILE A 447 21.56 0.69 -5.97
C ILE A 447 22.30 2.04 -5.99
N LEU A 448 21.67 3.10 -6.51
CA LEU A 448 22.24 4.45 -6.52
C LEU A 448 22.49 4.98 -5.12
N ASP A 449 21.56 4.75 -4.18
CA ASP A 449 21.73 5.17 -2.78
C ASP A 449 22.91 4.46 -2.12
N VAL A 450 23.10 3.15 -2.34
CA VAL A 450 24.28 2.42 -1.87
C VAL A 450 25.58 3.05 -2.39
N GLN A 451 25.62 3.41 -3.67
CA GLN A 451 26.78 4.03 -4.31
C GLN A 451 27.04 5.46 -3.77
N GLU A 452 26.00 6.28 -3.68
CA GLU A 452 26.08 7.67 -3.21
C GLU A 452 26.40 7.76 -1.70
N SER A 453 25.99 6.75 -0.91
CA SER A 453 26.30 6.66 0.52
C SER A 453 27.75 6.29 0.82
N GLY A 454 28.57 6.00 -0.20
CA GLY A 454 29.97 5.63 -0.06
C GLY A 454 30.16 4.31 0.70
N ILE A 455 29.25 3.37 0.51
CA ILE A 455 29.37 2.00 1.01
C ILE A 455 30.36 1.25 0.12
N GLU A 456 31.33 0.56 0.74
CA GLU A 456 32.28 -0.27 0.01
C GLU A 456 31.61 -1.51 -0.58
N VAL A 457 31.77 -1.73 -1.90
CA VAL A 457 31.13 -2.83 -2.64
C VAL A 457 32.17 -3.56 -3.47
N HIS A 458 32.23 -4.88 -3.29
CA HIS A 458 33.05 -5.80 -4.09
C HIS A 458 32.16 -6.69 -4.96
N LEU A 459 32.05 -6.36 -6.22
CA LEU A 459 31.34 -7.16 -7.23
C LEU A 459 32.22 -8.31 -7.75
N ASN A 460 31.60 -9.31 -8.39
CA ASN A 460 32.28 -10.50 -8.90
C ASN A 460 33.14 -11.21 -7.84
N THR A 461 32.75 -11.11 -6.56
CA THR A 461 33.55 -11.59 -5.44
C THR A 461 32.74 -12.49 -4.52
N VAL A 462 33.17 -13.74 -4.42
CA VAL A 462 32.72 -14.67 -3.39
C VAL A 462 33.73 -14.62 -2.25
N ILE A 463 33.26 -14.19 -1.07
CA ILE A 463 34.15 -14.05 0.09
C ILE A 463 34.62 -15.43 0.58
N THR A 464 35.90 -15.53 0.93
CA THR A 464 36.48 -16.73 1.52
C THR A 464 36.73 -16.54 3.01
N LYS A 465 37.02 -17.63 3.72
CA LYS A 465 37.33 -17.58 5.14
C LYS A 465 38.60 -16.75 5.40
N GLU A 466 39.60 -16.90 4.54
CA GLU A 466 40.87 -16.17 4.63
C GLU A 466 40.64 -14.64 4.49
N MET A 467 39.76 -14.23 3.59
CA MET A 467 39.39 -12.81 3.45
C MET A 467 38.69 -12.28 4.72
N LEU A 468 37.81 -13.08 5.34
CA LEU A 468 37.17 -12.70 6.61
C LEU A 468 38.19 -12.58 7.77
N GLU A 469 39.16 -13.50 7.83
CA GLU A 469 40.25 -13.46 8.81
C GLU A 469 41.16 -12.21 8.63
N GLU A 470 41.33 -11.72 7.39
CA GLU A 470 42.06 -10.50 7.09
C GLU A 470 41.26 -9.23 7.43
N ILE A 471 39.98 -9.18 7.02
CA ILE A 471 39.07 -8.03 7.24
C ILE A 471 38.76 -7.85 8.74
N LYS A 472 38.62 -8.94 9.48
CA LYS A 472 38.23 -8.99 10.90
C LYS A 472 37.00 -8.17 11.20
N PRO A 473 35.82 -8.52 10.64
CA PRO A 473 34.58 -7.80 10.89
C PRO A 473 34.08 -8.06 12.31
N ASP A 474 33.37 -7.08 12.87
CA ASP A 474 32.68 -7.20 14.15
C ASP A 474 31.42 -8.04 14.08
N ALA A 475 30.78 -8.08 12.89
CA ALA A 475 29.62 -8.91 12.59
C ALA A 475 29.56 -9.30 11.10
N LEU A 476 28.82 -10.37 10.82
CA LEU A 476 28.56 -10.88 9.47
C LEU A 476 27.06 -10.95 9.22
N ILE A 477 26.61 -10.39 8.09
CA ILE A 477 25.24 -10.57 7.56
C ILE A 477 25.32 -11.48 6.34
N VAL A 478 24.62 -12.62 6.38
CA VAL A 478 24.56 -13.57 5.28
C VAL A 478 23.22 -13.38 4.56
N ALA A 479 23.27 -12.77 3.38
CA ALA A 479 22.12 -12.40 2.54
C ALA A 479 22.22 -13.01 1.11
N ILE A 480 22.74 -14.25 1.02
CA ILE A 480 23.08 -14.90 -0.25
C ILE A 480 21.89 -15.46 -1.03
N GLY A 481 20.66 -15.23 -0.55
CA GLY A 481 19.43 -15.50 -1.27
C GLY A 481 19.09 -16.97 -1.47
N SER A 482 18.32 -17.25 -2.51
CA SER A 482 17.83 -18.58 -2.89
C SER A 482 18.16 -18.90 -4.36
N SER A 483 18.04 -20.17 -4.73
CA SER A 483 18.16 -20.64 -6.11
C SER A 483 16.85 -21.28 -6.57
N PRO A 484 16.48 -21.14 -7.85
CA PRO A 484 15.29 -21.78 -8.40
C PRO A 484 15.27 -23.28 -8.14
N PHE A 485 14.11 -23.78 -7.73
CA PHE A 485 13.92 -25.22 -7.56
C PHE A 485 13.50 -25.87 -8.88
N VAL A 486 14.13 -26.96 -9.23
CA VAL A 486 13.78 -27.79 -10.39
C VAL A 486 13.19 -29.10 -9.88
N LEU A 487 12.00 -29.45 -10.35
CA LEU A 487 11.36 -30.72 -9.97
C LEU A 487 12.20 -31.91 -10.43
N PRO A 488 12.45 -32.91 -9.57
CA PRO A 488 13.20 -34.11 -9.92
C PRO A 488 12.30 -35.14 -10.65
N ILE A 489 11.76 -34.74 -11.79
CA ILE A 489 10.90 -35.56 -12.65
C ILE A 489 11.62 -35.89 -13.97
N GLU A 490 11.18 -36.94 -14.64
CA GLU A 490 11.69 -37.33 -15.96
C GLU A 490 11.53 -36.20 -16.98
N GLY A 491 12.59 -35.84 -17.70
CA GLY A 491 12.60 -34.77 -18.70
C GLY A 491 12.74 -33.36 -18.13
N SER A 492 12.97 -33.18 -16.82
CA SER A 492 13.13 -31.87 -16.21
C SER A 492 14.27 -31.02 -16.80
N GLU A 493 15.27 -31.65 -17.38
CA GLU A 493 16.39 -31.00 -18.08
C GLU A 493 15.98 -30.25 -19.35
N ARG A 494 14.75 -30.48 -19.87
CA ARG A 494 14.17 -29.76 -21.02
C ARG A 494 13.58 -28.41 -20.62
N ALA A 495 13.30 -28.22 -19.33
CA ALA A 495 12.65 -27.01 -18.85
C ALA A 495 13.64 -25.86 -18.69
N ILE A 496 13.26 -24.69 -19.21
CA ILE A 496 13.95 -23.43 -18.96
C ILE A 496 13.52 -22.91 -17.59
N VAL A 497 14.43 -22.42 -16.78
CA VAL A 497 14.09 -21.82 -15.48
C VAL A 497 13.47 -20.44 -15.69
N ALA A 498 12.37 -20.16 -15.01
CA ALA A 498 11.65 -18.87 -15.13
C ALA A 498 12.55 -17.64 -14.88
N HIS A 499 13.51 -17.72 -13.96
CA HIS A 499 14.46 -16.62 -13.69
C HIS A 499 15.33 -16.29 -14.91
N ASP A 500 15.74 -17.29 -15.71
CA ASP A 500 16.54 -17.05 -16.92
C ASP A 500 15.71 -16.44 -18.05
N VAL A 501 14.39 -16.74 -18.08
CA VAL A 501 13.44 -16.09 -18.98
C VAL A 501 13.24 -14.62 -18.61
N LEU A 502 12.93 -14.34 -17.34
CA LEU A 502 12.67 -12.98 -16.85
C LEU A 502 13.92 -12.08 -16.91
N SER A 503 15.12 -12.66 -16.80
CA SER A 503 16.40 -11.95 -16.97
C SER A 503 16.84 -11.81 -18.42
N GLU A 504 16.05 -12.32 -19.39
CA GLU A 504 16.35 -12.36 -20.82
C GLU A 504 17.71 -13.03 -21.17
N LYS A 505 18.21 -13.89 -20.29
CA LYS A 505 19.43 -14.68 -20.53
C LYS A 505 19.23 -15.78 -21.57
N VAL A 506 18.00 -16.25 -21.71
CA VAL A 506 17.62 -17.33 -22.61
C VAL A 506 16.42 -16.90 -23.45
N GLU A 507 16.53 -17.10 -24.76
CA GLU A 507 15.39 -16.93 -25.67
C GLU A 507 14.42 -18.12 -25.51
N VAL A 508 13.10 -17.83 -25.52
CA VAL A 508 12.04 -18.85 -25.46
C VAL A 508 11.54 -19.12 -26.89
N PRO A 509 11.92 -20.23 -27.51
CA PRO A 509 11.53 -20.55 -28.89
C PRO A 509 10.03 -20.94 -29.00
N GLY A 510 9.49 -20.86 -30.24
CA GLY A 510 8.14 -21.27 -30.59
C GLY A 510 7.03 -20.33 -30.06
N GLU A 511 5.78 -20.71 -30.30
CA GLU A 511 4.60 -19.91 -29.91
C GLU A 511 3.90 -20.45 -28.66
N ASN A 512 3.87 -21.79 -28.51
CA ASN A 512 3.12 -22.46 -27.45
C ASN A 512 4.06 -22.76 -26.28
N VAL A 513 3.81 -22.12 -25.16
CA VAL A 513 4.65 -22.27 -23.97
C VAL A 513 3.85 -22.88 -22.83
N VAL A 514 4.41 -23.92 -22.22
CA VAL A 514 3.86 -24.51 -20.99
C VAL A 514 4.73 -24.06 -19.81
N ILE A 515 4.09 -23.50 -18.77
CA ILE A 515 4.73 -23.11 -17.52
C ILE A 515 4.27 -24.06 -16.42
N ILE A 516 5.22 -24.66 -15.72
CA ILE A 516 4.97 -25.54 -14.56
C ILE A 516 5.08 -24.70 -13.29
N GLY A 517 3.96 -24.54 -12.57
CA GLY A 517 3.80 -23.73 -11.36
C GLY A 517 3.00 -22.45 -11.57
N GLY A 518 1.84 -22.35 -10.92
CA GLY A 518 0.87 -21.23 -11.00
C GLY A 518 0.93 -20.28 -9.80
N GLY A 519 2.10 -20.16 -9.17
CA GLY A 519 2.36 -19.12 -8.16
C GLY A 519 2.73 -17.78 -8.79
N LEU A 520 3.20 -16.83 -7.96
CA LEU A 520 3.55 -15.46 -8.37
C LEU A 520 4.53 -15.42 -9.55
N VAL A 521 5.66 -16.13 -9.46
CA VAL A 521 6.70 -16.13 -10.50
C VAL A 521 6.20 -16.76 -11.80
N GLY A 522 5.42 -17.85 -11.71
CA GLY A 522 4.85 -18.51 -12.89
C GLY A 522 3.89 -17.63 -13.65
N PHE A 523 3.01 -16.91 -12.92
CA PHE A 523 2.07 -15.98 -13.53
C PHE A 523 2.79 -14.76 -14.15
N GLU A 524 3.76 -14.19 -13.44
CA GLU A 524 4.57 -13.09 -13.97
C GLU A 524 5.35 -13.48 -15.23
N THR A 525 5.85 -14.71 -15.26
CA THR A 525 6.48 -15.26 -16.47
C THR A 525 5.46 -15.45 -17.61
N ALA A 526 4.22 -15.84 -17.28
CA ALA A 526 3.16 -15.94 -18.26
C ALA A 526 2.78 -14.57 -18.86
N GLU A 527 2.61 -13.54 -18.03
CA GLU A 527 2.37 -12.16 -18.49
C GLU A 527 3.53 -11.65 -19.37
N PHE A 528 4.77 -11.88 -18.95
CA PHE A 528 5.98 -11.49 -19.69
C PHE A 528 6.01 -12.10 -21.10
N LEU A 529 5.65 -13.37 -21.23
CA LEU A 529 5.65 -14.09 -22.50
C LEU A 529 4.42 -13.78 -23.35
N ALA A 530 3.25 -13.65 -22.74
CA ALA A 530 2.01 -13.28 -23.43
C ALA A 530 2.11 -11.88 -24.04
N ALA A 531 2.75 -10.93 -23.34
CA ALA A 531 3.06 -9.59 -23.89
C ALA A 531 3.97 -9.66 -25.14
N ARG A 532 4.71 -10.76 -25.32
CA ARG A 532 5.55 -11.09 -26.49
C ARG A 532 4.83 -12.00 -27.48
N GLN A 533 3.50 -12.05 -27.43
CA GLN A 533 2.62 -12.80 -28.35
C GLN A 533 2.76 -14.33 -28.25
N LYS A 534 3.27 -14.86 -27.12
CA LYS A 534 3.25 -16.31 -26.86
C LYS A 534 1.88 -16.73 -26.34
N LYS A 535 1.47 -17.95 -26.66
CA LYS A 535 0.30 -18.63 -26.08
C LYS A 535 0.77 -19.43 -24.89
N VAL A 536 0.31 -19.08 -23.70
CA VAL A 536 0.85 -19.64 -22.46
C VAL A 536 -0.20 -20.50 -21.76
N THR A 537 0.20 -21.74 -21.43
CA THR A 537 -0.57 -22.62 -20.55
C THR A 537 0.19 -22.80 -19.24
N VAL A 538 -0.40 -22.37 -18.12
CA VAL A 538 0.18 -22.54 -16.78
C VAL A 538 -0.45 -23.78 -16.13
N LEU A 539 0.38 -24.71 -15.67
CA LEU A 539 -0.03 -25.92 -14.95
C LEU A 539 0.19 -25.73 -13.45
N GLU A 540 -0.89 -25.75 -12.68
CA GLU A 540 -0.88 -25.62 -11.22
C GLU A 540 -1.41 -26.89 -10.56
N MET A 541 -0.63 -27.43 -9.62
CA MET A 541 -1.00 -28.66 -8.91
C MET A 541 -2.14 -28.47 -7.90
N LYS A 542 -2.29 -27.27 -7.36
CA LYS A 542 -3.35 -26.95 -6.40
C LYS A 542 -4.69 -26.75 -7.12
N GLU A 543 -5.79 -26.82 -6.38
CA GLU A 543 -7.15 -26.53 -6.88
C GLU A 543 -7.34 -25.06 -7.29
N LYS A 544 -6.53 -24.15 -6.72
CA LYS A 544 -6.56 -22.70 -7.03
C LYS A 544 -5.16 -22.21 -7.29
N ALA A 545 -4.99 -21.51 -8.41
CA ALA A 545 -3.78 -20.77 -8.71
C ALA A 545 -3.75 -19.41 -8.00
N LEU A 546 -2.62 -18.71 -8.07
CA LEU A 546 -2.46 -17.32 -7.62
C LEU A 546 -2.76 -17.07 -6.14
N GLN A 547 -2.70 -18.11 -5.29
CA GLN A 547 -2.97 -17.97 -3.85
C GLN A 547 -1.93 -17.12 -3.11
N ASP A 548 -0.76 -16.92 -3.71
CA ASP A 548 0.31 -16.07 -3.18
C ASP A 548 0.09 -14.57 -3.47
N LEU A 549 -0.91 -14.24 -4.29
CA LEU A 549 -1.31 -12.85 -4.57
C LEU A 549 -2.31 -12.35 -3.53
N GLY A 550 -2.11 -11.11 -3.07
CA GLY A 550 -3.12 -10.41 -2.28
C GLY A 550 -4.42 -10.15 -3.05
N PRO A 551 -5.53 -9.84 -2.33
CA PRO A 551 -6.88 -9.77 -2.91
C PRO A 551 -6.97 -8.86 -4.15
N LEU A 552 -6.39 -7.65 -4.09
CA LEU A 552 -6.47 -6.70 -5.21
C LEU A 552 -5.65 -7.17 -6.42
N ARG A 553 -4.50 -7.80 -6.18
CA ARG A 553 -3.70 -8.35 -7.27
C ARG A 553 -4.31 -9.61 -7.90
N GLN A 554 -5.15 -10.36 -7.19
CA GLN A 554 -5.95 -11.42 -7.79
C GLN A 554 -6.96 -10.86 -8.80
N ILE A 555 -7.58 -9.69 -8.51
CA ILE A 555 -8.50 -9.02 -9.43
C ILE A 555 -7.75 -8.59 -10.71
N THR A 556 -6.61 -7.91 -10.57
CA THR A 556 -5.82 -7.46 -11.74
C THR A 556 -5.29 -8.63 -12.56
N ALA A 557 -4.90 -9.74 -11.91
CA ALA A 557 -4.48 -10.96 -12.59
C ALA A 557 -5.64 -11.59 -13.41
N GLN A 558 -6.87 -11.59 -12.88
CA GLN A 558 -8.05 -12.04 -13.63
C GLN A 558 -8.31 -11.16 -14.86
N PHE A 559 -8.16 -9.84 -14.75
CA PHE A 559 -8.29 -8.94 -15.89
C PHE A 559 -7.18 -9.17 -16.94
N ALA A 560 -5.94 -9.39 -16.51
CA ALA A 560 -4.85 -9.71 -17.41
C ALA A 560 -5.11 -11.03 -18.17
N MET A 561 -5.56 -12.07 -17.48
CA MET A 561 -5.92 -13.35 -18.11
C MET A 561 -7.05 -13.21 -19.13
N ALA A 562 -8.04 -12.33 -18.87
CA ALA A 562 -9.14 -12.09 -19.79
C ALA A 562 -8.70 -11.37 -21.09
N GLN A 563 -7.56 -10.66 -21.06
CA GLN A 563 -7.06 -9.86 -22.18
C GLN A 563 -5.86 -10.47 -22.90
N MET A 564 -5.15 -11.42 -22.27
CA MET A 564 -3.92 -12.05 -22.79
C MET A 564 -4.16 -13.53 -23.11
N PRO A 565 -3.39 -14.13 -24.03
CA PRO A 565 -3.49 -15.55 -24.36
C PRO A 565 -2.86 -16.44 -23.29
N ILE A 566 -3.35 -16.34 -22.04
CA ILE A 566 -2.93 -17.13 -20.88
C ILE A 566 -4.08 -18.04 -20.44
N THR A 567 -3.78 -19.33 -20.31
CA THR A 567 -4.70 -20.33 -19.75
C THR A 567 -4.07 -20.93 -18.50
N ILE A 568 -4.85 -21.06 -17.42
CA ILE A 568 -4.39 -21.74 -16.20
C ILE A 568 -5.19 -23.02 -16.01
N GLU A 569 -4.49 -24.14 -15.95
CA GLU A 569 -5.03 -25.46 -15.64
C GLU A 569 -4.67 -25.80 -14.19
N THR A 570 -5.69 -25.86 -13.33
CA THR A 570 -5.51 -26.23 -11.91
C THR A 570 -5.69 -27.72 -11.68
N SER A 571 -5.26 -28.22 -10.51
CA SER A 571 -5.24 -29.67 -10.21
C SER A 571 -4.43 -30.48 -11.23
N ALA A 572 -3.47 -29.85 -11.90
CA ALA A 572 -2.60 -30.43 -12.93
C ALA A 572 -1.24 -30.81 -12.31
N ILE A 573 -1.16 -32.01 -11.77
CA ILE A 573 0.09 -32.54 -11.17
C ILE A 573 0.98 -33.04 -12.30
N VAL A 574 2.10 -32.37 -12.53
CA VAL A 574 3.05 -32.74 -13.58
C VAL A 574 3.80 -34.02 -13.20
N GLU A 575 3.78 -35.00 -14.09
CA GLU A 575 4.36 -36.32 -13.92
C GLU A 575 5.73 -36.45 -14.62
N ARG A 576 5.82 -35.96 -15.85
CA ARG A 576 7.03 -35.98 -16.68
C ARG A 576 6.95 -34.98 -17.83
N ILE A 577 8.08 -34.69 -18.42
CA ILE A 577 8.24 -33.82 -19.60
C ILE A 577 8.78 -34.68 -20.76
N GLU A 578 7.96 -34.92 -21.77
CA GLU A 578 8.31 -35.60 -22.99
C GLU A 578 8.87 -34.62 -24.04
N ASP A 579 9.34 -35.09 -25.19
CA ASP A 579 9.99 -34.23 -26.21
C ASP A 579 9.09 -33.10 -26.74
N HIS A 580 7.77 -33.30 -26.76
CA HIS A 580 6.81 -32.31 -27.31
C HIS A 580 5.57 -32.10 -26.46
N ALA A 581 5.49 -32.69 -25.28
CA ALA A 581 4.37 -32.55 -24.39
C ALA A 581 4.79 -32.63 -22.91
N VAL A 582 4.10 -31.86 -22.05
CA VAL A 582 4.11 -32.07 -20.60
C VAL A 582 2.94 -32.98 -20.25
N VAL A 583 3.20 -34.05 -19.52
CA VAL A 583 2.15 -34.95 -19.02
C VAL A 583 1.82 -34.54 -17.58
N ALA A 584 0.56 -34.14 -17.36
CA ALA A 584 0.07 -33.77 -16.05
C ALA A 584 -1.32 -34.35 -15.78
N SER A 585 -1.51 -35.05 -14.66
CA SER A 585 -2.75 -35.72 -14.26
C SER A 585 -3.35 -36.56 -15.39
N GLY A 586 -2.48 -37.29 -16.12
CA GLY A 586 -2.86 -38.18 -17.23
C GLY A 586 -3.26 -37.47 -18.53
N LYS A 587 -3.14 -36.14 -18.64
CA LYS A 587 -3.41 -35.33 -19.84
C LYS A 587 -2.07 -34.82 -20.41
N GLU A 588 -1.99 -34.78 -21.75
CA GLU A 588 -0.84 -34.22 -22.47
C GLU A 588 -1.09 -32.76 -22.83
N TYR A 589 -0.08 -31.92 -22.60
CA TYR A 589 -0.05 -30.49 -22.94
C TYR A 589 1.09 -30.24 -23.92
N PRO A 590 0.77 -30.10 -25.23
CA PRO A 590 1.79 -29.85 -26.26
C PRO A 590 2.50 -28.51 -26.01
N TYR A 591 3.81 -28.47 -26.29
CA TYR A 591 4.61 -27.26 -26.15
C TYR A 591 5.69 -27.13 -27.23
N ASP A 592 6.09 -25.89 -27.51
CA ASP A 592 7.33 -25.56 -28.21
C ASP A 592 8.45 -25.27 -27.19
N SER A 593 8.09 -24.70 -26.03
CA SER A 593 8.99 -24.48 -24.89
C SER A 593 8.28 -24.79 -23.57
N VAL A 594 9.03 -25.36 -22.61
CA VAL A 594 8.54 -25.61 -21.25
C VAL A 594 9.37 -24.83 -20.23
N ILE A 595 8.69 -24.19 -19.25
CA ILE A 595 9.31 -23.33 -18.24
C ILE A 595 9.01 -23.87 -16.86
N MET A 596 10.02 -23.88 -15.98
CA MET A 596 9.92 -24.31 -14.58
C MET A 596 9.82 -23.09 -13.67
N ALA A 597 8.71 -22.98 -12.91
CA ALA A 597 8.42 -21.87 -11.99
C ALA A 597 7.83 -22.37 -10.65
N VAL A 598 8.41 -23.43 -10.09
CA VAL A 598 7.90 -24.16 -8.92
C VAL A 598 8.49 -23.70 -7.58
N GLY A 599 8.99 -22.47 -7.54
CA GLY A 599 9.55 -21.84 -6.34
C GLY A 599 11.08 -21.91 -6.28
N SER A 600 11.61 -21.56 -5.10
CA SER A 600 13.07 -21.46 -4.85
C SER A 600 13.45 -22.20 -3.58
N LYS A 601 14.71 -22.61 -3.50
CA LYS A 601 15.33 -23.23 -2.34
C LYS A 601 16.40 -22.31 -1.76
N ALA A 602 16.38 -22.11 -0.45
CA ALA A 602 17.40 -21.37 0.27
C ALA A 602 18.81 -21.87 -0.04
N ASN A 603 19.74 -20.98 -0.30
CA ASN A 603 21.14 -21.32 -0.49
C ASN A 603 21.77 -21.75 0.84
N ASP A 604 22.73 -22.69 0.78
CA ASP A 604 23.40 -23.21 1.97
C ASP A 604 24.30 -22.14 2.61
N THR A 605 24.08 -21.90 3.90
CA THR A 605 24.81 -20.93 4.71
C THR A 605 25.77 -21.58 5.71
N SER A 606 25.88 -22.91 5.72
CA SER A 606 26.63 -23.67 6.73
C SER A 606 28.10 -23.24 6.86
N MET A 607 28.74 -22.88 5.74
CA MET A 607 30.13 -22.43 5.73
C MET A 607 30.38 -21.11 6.47
N TYR A 608 29.32 -20.35 6.80
CA TYR A 608 29.42 -19.04 7.44
C TYR A 608 29.00 -19.05 8.92
N THR A 609 28.54 -20.19 9.47
CA THR A 609 27.94 -20.24 10.82
C THR A 609 28.95 -20.45 11.94
N ASP A 610 30.09 -21.09 11.68
CA ASP A 610 31.08 -21.50 12.70
C ASP A 610 32.39 -20.70 12.61
N LEU A 611 32.30 -19.41 12.32
CA LEU A 611 33.49 -18.55 12.11
C LEU A 611 33.94 -17.81 13.38
N GLY A 612 33.24 -17.97 14.50
CA GLY A 612 33.51 -17.22 15.73
C GLY A 612 33.18 -15.72 15.62
N ILE A 613 32.47 -15.31 14.58
CA ILE A 613 31.99 -13.95 14.32
C ILE A 613 30.46 -13.93 14.54
N PRO A 614 29.88 -12.96 15.24
CA PRO A 614 28.42 -12.79 15.31
C PRO A 614 27.82 -12.77 13.91
N THR A 615 26.99 -13.76 13.58
CA THR A 615 26.47 -13.99 12.22
C THR A 615 24.95 -13.94 12.19
N TYR A 616 24.41 -13.15 11.25
CA TYR A 616 22.96 -12.95 11.05
C TYR A 616 22.58 -13.43 9.65
N ILE A 617 21.73 -14.45 9.57
CA ILE A 617 21.22 -14.98 8.31
C ILE A 617 19.89 -14.27 8.00
N VAL A 618 19.78 -13.63 6.83
CA VAL A 618 18.64 -12.78 6.46
C VAL A 618 18.11 -13.08 5.05
N GLY A 619 16.83 -12.83 4.84
CA GLY A 619 16.17 -13.01 3.55
C GLY A 619 16.09 -14.47 3.11
N ASP A 620 16.04 -14.71 1.80
CA ASP A 620 15.74 -16.01 1.22
C ASP A 620 16.72 -17.14 1.59
N CYS A 621 17.93 -16.84 1.98
CA CYS A 621 18.87 -17.87 2.47
C CYS A 621 18.55 -18.33 3.91
N LYS A 622 17.78 -17.55 4.66
CA LYS A 622 17.18 -17.98 5.92
C LYS A 622 15.94 -18.84 5.66
N LYS A 623 15.07 -18.35 4.80
CA LYS A 623 13.86 -19.02 4.34
C LYS A 623 13.38 -18.35 3.06
N ALA A 624 13.32 -19.10 1.95
CA ALA A 624 12.77 -18.58 0.71
C ALA A 624 11.33 -18.10 0.92
N GLY A 625 11.05 -16.85 0.56
CA GLY A 625 9.78 -16.18 0.86
C GLY A 625 9.51 -15.00 -0.06
N VAL A 626 8.86 -13.96 0.48
CA VAL A 626 8.56 -12.72 -0.24
C VAL A 626 9.54 -11.61 0.15
N ALA A 627 9.65 -10.60 -0.70
CA ALA A 627 10.55 -9.48 -0.45
C ALA A 627 10.27 -8.72 0.87
N LEU A 628 9.01 -8.70 1.33
CA LEU A 628 8.62 -8.15 2.62
C LEU A 628 9.42 -8.78 3.78
N ASP A 629 9.56 -10.12 3.77
CA ASP A 629 10.32 -10.85 4.80
C ASP A 629 11.82 -10.52 4.70
N ALA A 630 12.36 -10.39 3.49
CA ALA A 630 13.77 -10.08 3.27
C ALA A 630 14.15 -8.69 3.81
N PHE A 631 13.33 -7.66 3.58
CA PHE A 631 13.52 -6.34 4.16
C PHE A 631 13.42 -6.35 5.68
N LYS A 632 12.39 -7.04 6.21
CA LYS A 632 12.17 -7.17 7.65
C LYS A 632 13.32 -7.88 8.36
N ASP A 633 13.82 -8.98 7.81
CA ASP A 633 14.97 -9.71 8.36
C ASP A 633 16.23 -8.84 8.41
N ALA A 634 16.51 -8.08 7.33
CA ALA A 634 17.64 -7.16 7.26
C ALA A 634 17.57 -6.08 8.35
N TYR A 635 16.43 -5.43 8.47
CA TYR A 635 16.17 -4.40 9.48
C TYR A 635 16.37 -4.92 10.90
N HIS A 636 15.80 -6.09 11.22
CA HIS A 636 15.96 -6.71 12.55
C HIS A 636 17.42 -7.11 12.84
N ALA A 637 18.18 -7.58 11.85
CA ALA A 637 19.59 -7.87 12.01
C ALA A 637 20.38 -6.60 12.40
N VAL A 638 20.07 -5.46 11.77
CA VAL A 638 20.71 -4.18 12.11
C VAL A 638 20.34 -3.71 13.52
N LEU A 639 19.07 -3.87 13.93
CA LEU A 639 18.66 -3.57 15.31
C LEU A 639 19.46 -4.40 16.32
N GLU A 640 19.66 -5.70 16.07
CA GLU A 640 20.45 -6.57 16.97
C GLU A 640 21.93 -6.19 16.97
N ILE A 641 22.49 -5.82 15.82
CA ILE A 641 23.90 -5.36 15.73
C ILE A 641 24.10 -4.07 16.53
N ASN A 642 23.12 -3.17 16.58
CA ASN A 642 23.22 -1.87 17.26
C ASN A 642 22.98 -1.96 18.78
N LYS A 643 22.49 -3.07 19.30
CA LYS A 643 22.46 -3.33 20.75
C LYS A 643 23.86 -3.48 21.33
#